data_c59b7dbc68c00a2c48ce770f297b76d6
#
_entry.id   c59b7dbc68c00a2c48ce770f297b76d6
#
_cell.length_a   1.000
_cell.length_b   1.000
_cell.length_c   1.000
_cell.angle_alpha   90.00
_cell.angle_beta   90.00
_cell.angle_gamma   90.00
#
_symmetry.space_group_name_H-M   'P 1'
#
loop_
_entity.id
_entity.type
_entity.pdbx_description
1 polymer ?
#
loop_
_entity_poly.entity_id
_entity_poly.type
_entity_poly.pdbx_seq_one_letter_code
_entity_poly.pdbx_strand_id
1 'polypeptide(L)'
;MSNKEYEYKFDTVKPPKDRVYDDRVMHYYENHSNEPARPLILALGKHITDRVLYKLPWLPKVGKELTVNDPEYWGLASIVTDEMAEVALKMKVHKGMKLKQIMKATGKSAAYLEPLLKEMANVGLVEFNWENPEHEKQYMLPMFVPGSAEFFNMKWDNICEHPQVANFFERMTQLPLEAITPMVPPGGAGIGMHVIPVEKAISMENQSADVEHISHWLDKYDGKYAAGPCSCRYSRAMCGEGCADDPEDWCIGVGDMADYLVETNKGHYITREKVMEILQRAEDNGFVHQITNIDGENKIFAICNCQVKVCNALRTSQLFNTPNMSRSAYVAKVEAKDCVACGKCVEFCPAGAVKLGQKLCKKDGSAVTYPKQELPDAVKWGKEKWSPDYRDKNRINCYDTGTAPCKTACPAHIAVQGYLKMAAQGRYTDALALIKKDNPFPAVCGRVCNKRCEEACTRATLDEAVAIDDVKRFIAQKDLDSKTRYIPKKVIPSNRGEFKNKIAIIGAGPAGLSCAYYLALTGYRPIVFEKNEKPGGMLTYGIPSYKLEKDVVEAEIDIIRTLGVEIKCGVEVGKDITLDELRKDGYEAFYIAIGCQGSRKSGVDGEDADGVMSAVDILHEIAENHDLDLKGNKTVVIGGGNVAVDVARSTKRCGADVLGMFCLESREEMPASEEEIFETEDEGIQINNGWGVKEILAENGKVTGVVLKKCTSVKDANGKFNPQYDENDTQTIECDRIYLSIGQSIEWGNLIDGEAVELGRGNAPQADSLTYQTEQKDIFVGGDVYTGPRFAIDAIAAGREGAESIHRFVHFNASLTVGRNRRDFIMLDKDDILVDSYDNSSRQIPNINKKIDAKSSFKDAHLPLTEEQVKKETARCLGCGASVVDENKCIGCGICTTKCEFDAIHLFRDNPECSTMVNSDDKMKAILPYMIKRNFKIKKAQKAKKD
;
A
#
# COMPACT_ATOMS: atom_id res chain seq x y z
N MET A 1 -31.88 -24.22 8.05
CA MET A 1 -32.23 -22.96 8.73
C MET A 1 -32.07 -21.81 7.74
N SER A 2 -32.81 -20.71 7.85
CA SER A 2 -32.72 -19.63 6.89
C SER A 2 -31.74 -18.57 7.40
N ASN A 3 -30.96 -17.95 6.51
CA ASN A 3 -30.03 -16.83 6.81
C ASN A 3 -30.77 -15.49 7.02
N LYS A 4 -32.08 -15.49 7.20
CA LYS A 4 -32.92 -14.28 7.15
C LYS A 4 -32.65 -13.27 8.28
N GLU A 5 -31.96 -13.68 9.34
CA GLU A 5 -31.72 -12.86 10.53
C GLU A 5 -30.25 -12.45 10.71
N TYR A 6 -29.35 -12.87 9.77
CA TYR A 6 -27.95 -12.48 9.87
C TYR A 6 -27.75 -11.05 9.32
N GLU A 7 -27.34 -10.16 10.19
CA GLU A 7 -26.99 -8.78 9.84
C GLU A 7 -25.51 -8.54 10.03
N TYR A 8 -24.89 -7.79 9.10
CA TYR A 8 -23.51 -7.34 9.23
C TYR A 8 -23.46 -6.17 10.20
N LYS A 9 -22.80 -6.35 11.35
CA LYS A 9 -22.83 -5.41 12.48
C LYS A 9 -21.68 -4.39 12.50
N PHE A 10 -20.59 -4.69 11.82
CA PHE A 10 -19.36 -3.88 11.90
C PHE A 10 -19.57 -2.39 11.56
N ASP A 11 -20.41 -2.08 10.58
CA ASP A 11 -20.65 -0.69 10.16
C ASP A 11 -21.74 0.04 10.98
N THR A 12 -22.66 -0.72 11.57
CA THR A 12 -23.86 -0.18 12.24
C THR A 12 -23.68 -0.06 13.75
N VAL A 13 -22.96 -1.01 14.36
CA VAL A 13 -22.70 -1.04 15.79
C VAL A 13 -21.31 -0.47 16.04
N LYS A 14 -21.25 0.69 16.69
CA LYS A 14 -20.00 1.34 17.10
C LYS A 14 -19.80 1.19 18.61
N PRO A 15 -18.56 1.06 19.10
CA PRO A 15 -18.29 1.12 20.53
C PRO A 15 -18.77 2.46 21.13
N PRO A 16 -19.11 2.50 22.41
CA PRO A 16 -19.45 3.75 23.09
C PRO A 16 -18.36 4.81 22.91
N LYS A 17 -18.76 6.05 22.58
CA LYS A 17 -17.83 7.17 22.31
C LYS A 17 -16.99 7.60 23.50
N ASP A 18 -17.48 7.32 24.71
CA ASP A 18 -16.81 7.63 25.99
C ASP A 18 -15.70 6.64 26.35
N ARG A 19 -15.58 5.52 25.63
CA ARG A 19 -14.47 4.58 25.80
C ARG A 19 -13.21 5.11 25.13
N VAL A 20 -12.21 5.37 25.95
CA VAL A 20 -10.86 5.65 25.48
C VAL A 20 -10.18 4.32 25.20
N TYR A 21 -9.96 4.04 23.92
CA TYR A 21 -9.14 2.91 23.49
C TYR A 21 -7.68 3.36 23.55
N ASP A 22 -6.93 2.82 24.51
CA ASP A 22 -5.49 3.02 24.56
C ASP A 22 -4.86 2.28 23.38
N ASP A 23 -4.18 3.00 22.49
CA ASP A 23 -3.40 2.43 21.40
C ASP A 23 -2.21 1.59 21.91
N ARG A 24 -1.89 1.70 23.20
CA ARG A 24 -0.90 0.92 23.93
C ARG A 24 -1.52 -0.28 24.63
N VAL A 25 -2.14 -1.16 23.85
CA VAL A 25 -2.81 -2.39 24.31
C VAL A 25 -2.00 -3.13 25.39
N MET A 26 -0.67 -3.05 25.33
CA MET A 26 0.22 -3.71 26.29
C MET A 26 0.17 -3.10 27.69
N HIS A 27 -0.24 -1.85 27.84
CA HIS A 27 -0.31 -1.15 29.15
C HIS A 27 -1.70 -1.15 29.79
N TYR A 28 -2.73 -1.52 29.03
CA TYR A 28 -4.11 -1.59 29.55
C TYR A 28 -4.24 -2.57 30.73
N TYR A 29 -3.36 -3.53 30.85
CA TYR A 29 -3.37 -4.65 31.81
C TYR A 29 -2.81 -4.33 33.19
N GLU A 30 -2.09 -3.25 33.31
CA GLU A 30 -1.41 -2.90 34.57
C GLU A 30 -2.35 -2.30 35.60
N ASN A 31 -3.57 -1.92 35.21
CA ASN A 31 -4.50 -1.12 36.03
C ASN A 31 -5.63 -1.90 36.71
N HIS A 32 -5.72 -3.24 36.54
CA HIS A 32 -6.78 -4.07 37.15
C HIS A 32 -6.44 -4.63 38.54
N SER A 33 -5.32 -4.27 39.15
CA SER A 33 -4.83 -4.77 40.43
C SER A 33 -5.74 -4.53 41.64
N ASN A 34 -6.73 -3.64 41.51
CA ASN A 34 -7.64 -3.27 42.60
C ASN A 34 -9.03 -3.95 42.48
N GLU A 35 -9.29 -4.75 41.48
CA GLU A 35 -10.56 -5.46 41.35
C GLU A 35 -10.57 -6.74 42.24
N PRO A 36 -11.70 -7.05 42.92
CA PRO A 36 -11.81 -8.29 43.67
C PRO A 36 -11.77 -9.49 42.72
N ALA A 37 -10.86 -10.41 43.00
CA ALA A 37 -10.74 -11.63 42.23
C ALA A 37 -12.02 -12.48 42.28
N ARG A 38 -12.48 -12.97 41.13
CA ARG A 38 -13.53 -13.96 40.98
C ARG A 38 -12.89 -15.37 40.90
N PRO A 39 -12.97 -16.20 41.96
CA PRO A 39 -12.23 -17.47 42.04
C PRO A 39 -12.57 -18.45 40.92
N LEU A 40 -13.83 -18.51 40.48
CA LEU A 40 -14.27 -19.39 39.38
C LEU A 40 -13.66 -18.99 38.06
N ILE A 41 -13.51 -17.69 37.80
CA ILE A 41 -12.88 -17.18 36.55
C ILE A 41 -11.38 -17.46 36.56
N LEU A 42 -10.69 -17.28 37.68
CA LEU A 42 -9.27 -17.68 37.83
C LEU A 42 -9.09 -19.18 37.55
N ALA A 43 -9.95 -20.01 38.14
CA ALA A 43 -9.93 -21.45 37.91
C ALA A 43 -10.22 -21.82 36.44
N LEU A 44 -11.16 -21.12 35.79
CA LEU A 44 -11.51 -21.33 34.40
C LEU A 44 -10.36 -20.92 33.46
N GLY A 45 -9.75 -19.77 33.69
CA GLY A 45 -8.58 -19.31 32.93
C GLY A 45 -7.45 -20.33 32.96
N LYS A 46 -7.15 -20.85 34.15
CA LYS A 46 -6.18 -21.92 34.32
C LYS A 46 -6.61 -23.21 33.61
N HIS A 47 -7.88 -23.60 33.72
CA HIS A 47 -8.40 -24.82 33.11
C HIS A 47 -8.31 -24.81 31.57
N ILE A 48 -8.62 -23.68 30.95
CA ILE A 48 -8.55 -23.54 29.51
C ILE A 48 -7.11 -23.52 28.99
N THR A 49 -6.19 -22.86 29.69
CA THR A 49 -4.81 -22.65 29.25
C THR A 49 -3.85 -23.79 29.64
N ASP A 50 -4.02 -24.41 30.83
CA ASP A 50 -3.12 -25.47 31.34
C ASP A 50 -2.98 -26.69 30.42
N ARG A 51 -3.96 -26.95 29.56
CA ARG A 51 -3.92 -28.12 28.70
C ARG A 51 -3.09 -27.95 27.44
N VAL A 52 -2.88 -26.72 27.02
CA VAL A 52 -2.25 -26.41 25.71
C VAL A 52 -0.74 -26.16 25.83
N LEU A 53 -0.28 -25.51 26.88
CA LEU A 53 1.09 -24.98 26.95
C LEU A 53 1.83 -25.19 28.26
N TYR A 54 1.14 -25.43 29.39
CA TYR A 54 1.72 -25.20 30.73
C TYR A 54 1.99 -26.43 31.59
N LYS A 55 1.80 -27.64 31.09
CA LYS A 55 2.09 -28.87 31.82
C LYS A 55 3.56 -29.24 31.90
N LEU A 56 4.45 -28.46 31.35
CA LEU A 56 5.87 -28.74 31.31
C LEU A 56 6.56 -28.07 32.51
N PRO A 57 7.18 -28.84 33.43
CA PRO A 57 7.74 -28.32 34.69
C PRO A 57 8.91 -27.36 34.52
N TRP A 58 9.46 -27.28 33.33
CA TRP A 58 10.58 -26.38 32.97
C TRP A 58 10.19 -25.10 32.26
N LEU A 59 8.89 -24.90 31.95
CA LEU A 59 8.43 -23.64 31.43
C LEU A 59 8.40 -22.57 32.53
N PRO A 60 9.05 -21.42 32.36
CA PRO A 60 9.08 -20.41 33.38
C PRO A 60 7.67 -19.88 33.64
N LYS A 61 7.27 -19.96 34.90
CA LYS A 61 6.17 -19.28 35.63
C LYS A 61 4.86 -18.89 34.91
N VAL A 62 4.66 -19.18 33.64
CA VAL A 62 3.43 -18.90 32.94
C VAL A 62 2.42 -19.99 33.37
N GLY A 63 1.33 -19.58 34.00
CA GLY A 63 0.22 -20.47 34.40
C GLY A 63 0.36 -21.15 35.75
N LYS A 64 1.36 -20.85 36.59
CA LYS A 64 1.43 -21.42 37.93
C LYS A 64 0.52 -20.76 38.97
N GLU A 65 0.33 -19.44 38.82
CA GLU A 65 -0.61 -18.70 39.66
C GLU A 65 -1.20 -17.59 38.78
N LEU A 66 -2.44 -17.76 38.30
CA LEU A 66 -3.17 -16.70 37.63
C LEU A 66 -3.64 -15.67 38.64
N THR A 67 -3.43 -14.42 38.34
CA THR A 67 -3.86 -13.27 39.12
C THR A 67 -4.88 -12.42 38.31
N VAL A 68 -5.48 -11.46 38.96
CA VAL A 68 -6.39 -10.50 38.28
C VAL A 68 -5.71 -9.67 37.21
N ASN A 69 -4.38 -9.63 37.21
CA ASN A 69 -3.59 -8.90 36.20
C ASN A 69 -3.24 -9.75 34.98
N ASP A 70 -3.61 -11.03 34.99
CA ASP A 70 -3.33 -11.90 33.86
C ASP A 70 -4.47 -11.81 32.81
N PRO A 71 -4.12 -11.78 31.51
CA PRO A 71 -5.11 -11.64 30.46
C PRO A 71 -6.15 -12.76 30.45
N GLU A 72 -5.77 -13.97 30.87
CA GLU A 72 -6.65 -15.13 31.03
C GLU A 72 -7.77 -14.90 32.06
N TYR A 73 -7.51 -14.09 33.06
CA TYR A 73 -8.53 -13.72 34.02
C TYR A 73 -9.46 -12.65 33.49
N TRP A 74 -8.96 -11.47 33.23
CA TRP A 74 -9.83 -10.34 33.02
C TRP A 74 -10.49 -10.33 31.63
N GLY A 75 -9.90 -10.98 30.61
CA GLY A 75 -10.57 -11.22 29.34
C GLY A 75 -11.83 -12.08 29.52
N LEU A 76 -11.73 -13.16 30.31
CA LEU A 76 -12.89 -13.99 30.66
C LEU A 76 -13.83 -13.28 31.63
N ALA A 77 -13.31 -12.55 32.63
CA ALA A 77 -14.11 -11.88 33.64
C ALA A 77 -15.05 -10.81 33.08
N SER A 78 -14.73 -10.26 31.91
CA SER A 78 -15.58 -9.27 31.25
C SER A 78 -16.86 -9.86 30.63
N ILE A 79 -16.86 -11.12 30.19
CA ILE A 79 -17.94 -11.71 29.42
C ILE A 79 -18.52 -13.02 30.02
N VAL A 80 -17.75 -13.72 30.87
CA VAL A 80 -18.14 -14.99 31.45
C VAL A 80 -18.72 -14.78 32.85
N THR A 81 -19.94 -15.30 33.09
CA THR A 81 -20.55 -15.27 34.42
C THR A 81 -19.99 -16.40 35.31
N ASP A 82 -20.18 -16.29 36.62
CA ASP A 82 -19.76 -17.35 37.55
C ASP A 82 -20.52 -18.66 37.34
N GLU A 83 -21.79 -18.57 36.91
CA GLU A 83 -22.60 -19.73 36.55
C GLU A 83 -22.06 -20.45 35.31
N MET A 84 -21.66 -19.71 34.29
CA MET A 84 -21.01 -20.25 33.10
C MET A 84 -19.66 -20.90 33.45
N ALA A 85 -18.88 -20.25 34.31
CA ALA A 85 -17.61 -20.79 34.76
C ALA A 85 -17.75 -22.09 35.58
N GLU A 86 -18.76 -22.16 36.43
CA GLU A 86 -19.06 -23.38 37.21
C GLU A 86 -19.34 -24.58 36.31
N VAL A 87 -20.13 -24.39 35.25
CA VAL A 87 -20.46 -25.45 34.28
C VAL A 87 -19.24 -25.79 33.42
N ALA A 88 -18.52 -24.79 32.91
CA ALA A 88 -17.34 -24.99 32.08
C ALA A 88 -16.22 -25.74 32.78
N LEU A 89 -16.02 -25.51 34.09
CA LEU A 89 -15.04 -26.25 34.92
C LEU A 89 -15.34 -27.72 35.04
N LYS A 90 -16.57 -28.15 34.81
CA LYS A 90 -16.96 -29.59 34.79
C LYS A 90 -16.81 -30.23 33.43
N MET A 91 -16.60 -29.39 32.37
CA MET A 91 -16.37 -29.86 31.01
C MET A 91 -14.87 -30.12 30.76
N LYS A 92 -14.58 -31.00 29.82
CA LYS A 92 -13.20 -31.29 29.39
C LYS A 92 -12.90 -30.52 28.15
N VAL A 93 -11.73 -29.91 28.13
CA VAL A 93 -11.28 -29.19 26.92
C VAL A 93 -11.16 -30.16 25.73
N HIS A 94 -11.71 -29.80 24.60
CA HIS A 94 -11.70 -30.55 23.33
C HIS A 94 -12.28 -31.98 23.45
N LYS A 95 -13.31 -32.14 24.28
CA LYS A 95 -14.06 -33.41 24.41
C LYS A 95 -15.55 -33.15 24.49
N GLY A 96 -16.30 -33.71 23.53
CA GLY A 96 -17.75 -33.58 23.49
C GLY A 96 -18.43 -34.24 24.70
N MET A 97 -19.40 -33.54 25.25
CA MET A 97 -20.27 -34.03 26.32
C MET A 97 -21.72 -33.79 25.97
N LYS A 98 -22.55 -34.84 25.94
CA LYS A 98 -24.00 -34.73 25.78
C LYS A 98 -24.63 -34.07 27.00
N LEU A 99 -25.79 -33.43 26.81
CA LEU A 99 -26.51 -32.78 27.92
C LEU A 99 -26.63 -33.67 29.17
N LYS A 100 -27.01 -34.95 29.01
CA LYS A 100 -27.13 -35.91 30.12
C LYS A 100 -25.79 -36.08 30.89
N GLN A 101 -24.68 -36.03 30.20
CA GLN A 101 -23.34 -36.13 30.84
C GLN A 101 -23.01 -34.86 31.64
N ILE A 102 -23.38 -33.67 31.08
CA ILE A 102 -23.20 -32.39 31.76
C ILE A 102 -24.10 -32.31 33.00
N MET A 103 -25.37 -32.73 32.90
CA MET A 103 -26.28 -32.84 34.04
C MET A 103 -25.67 -33.68 35.15
N LYS A 104 -25.13 -34.86 34.81
CA LYS A 104 -24.46 -35.75 35.81
C LYS A 104 -23.23 -35.10 36.44
N ALA A 105 -22.45 -34.38 35.66
CA ALA A 105 -21.21 -33.73 36.13
C ALA A 105 -21.45 -32.51 37.02
N THR A 106 -22.54 -31.76 36.76
CA THR A 106 -22.89 -30.52 37.45
C THR A 106 -23.93 -30.72 38.57
N GLY A 107 -24.71 -31.77 38.50
CA GLY A 107 -25.88 -32.00 39.36
C GLY A 107 -27.10 -31.12 39.04
N LYS A 108 -27.08 -30.38 37.92
CA LYS A 108 -28.11 -29.43 37.54
C LYS A 108 -29.14 -30.05 36.56
N SER A 109 -30.35 -29.51 36.51
CA SER A 109 -31.42 -30.01 35.65
C SER A 109 -31.21 -29.56 34.18
N ALA A 110 -31.87 -30.23 33.25
CA ALA A 110 -31.87 -29.85 31.84
C ALA A 110 -32.46 -28.46 31.64
N ALA A 111 -33.57 -28.14 32.30
CA ALA A 111 -34.21 -26.81 32.23
C ALA A 111 -33.30 -25.63 32.65
N TYR A 112 -32.32 -25.87 33.53
CA TYR A 112 -31.30 -24.91 33.90
C TYR A 112 -30.15 -24.87 32.87
N LEU A 113 -29.69 -26.06 32.41
CA LEU A 113 -28.50 -26.14 31.56
C LEU A 113 -28.72 -25.76 30.13
N GLU A 114 -29.88 -26.07 29.52
CA GLU A 114 -30.12 -25.78 28.11
C GLU A 114 -30.01 -24.30 27.75
N PRO A 115 -30.71 -23.38 28.47
CA PRO A 115 -30.55 -21.94 28.20
C PRO A 115 -29.14 -21.45 28.49
N LEU A 116 -28.49 -21.94 29.55
CA LEU A 116 -27.12 -21.54 29.91
C LEU A 116 -26.11 -22.00 28.88
N LEU A 117 -26.17 -23.26 28.43
CA LEU A 117 -25.31 -23.79 27.37
C LEU A 117 -25.51 -23.06 26.03
N LYS A 118 -26.75 -22.68 25.72
CA LYS A 118 -27.04 -21.85 24.57
C LYS A 118 -26.35 -20.49 24.67
N GLU A 119 -26.40 -19.86 25.82
CA GLU A 119 -25.74 -18.56 26.04
C GLU A 119 -24.20 -18.73 26.06
N MET A 120 -23.67 -19.76 26.70
CA MET A 120 -22.24 -20.07 26.64
C MET A 120 -21.75 -20.26 25.19
N ALA A 121 -22.55 -20.89 24.33
CA ALA A 121 -22.24 -21.01 22.90
C ALA A 121 -22.35 -19.68 22.17
N ASN A 122 -23.37 -18.88 22.49
CA ASN A 122 -23.61 -17.57 21.92
C ASN A 122 -22.43 -16.61 22.19
N VAL A 123 -21.90 -16.56 23.41
CA VAL A 123 -20.73 -15.76 23.73
C VAL A 123 -19.43 -16.34 23.17
N GLY A 124 -19.36 -17.63 22.90
CA GLY A 124 -18.19 -18.33 22.34
C GLY A 124 -17.36 -19.11 23.36
N LEU A 125 -17.87 -19.30 24.58
CA LEU A 125 -17.20 -20.08 25.62
C LEU A 125 -17.23 -21.59 25.35
N VAL A 126 -18.30 -22.09 24.73
CA VAL A 126 -18.44 -23.49 24.31
C VAL A 126 -18.79 -23.57 22.85
N GLU A 127 -18.37 -24.63 22.21
CA GLU A 127 -18.82 -25.03 20.88
C GLU A 127 -19.69 -26.28 20.97
N PHE A 128 -20.39 -26.63 19.89
CA PHE A 128 -21.16 -27.86 19.82
C PHE A 128 -21.06 -28.49 18.45
N ASN A 129 -21.26 -29.78 18.38
CA ASN A 129 -21.37 -30.57 17.17
C ASN A 129 -22.27 -31.79 17.40
N TRP A 130 -22.44 -32.61 16.36
CA TRP A 130 -23.17 -33.87 16.40
C TRP A 130 -22.29 -35.08 16.08
N GLU A 131 -20.99 -34.92 16.27
CA GLU A 131 -19.97 -35.93 15.95
C GLU A 131 -19.90 -37.04 17.01
N ASN A 132 -20.98 -37.79 17.13
CA ASN A 132 -21.04 -38.99 17.97
C ASN A 132 -21.94 -40.02 17.28
N PRO A 133 -21.86 -41.33 17.65
CA PRO A 133 -22.59 -42.38 16.95
C PRO A 133 -24.11 -42.20 16.92
N GLU A 134 -24.64 -41.52 17.92
CA GLU A 134 -26.10 -41.31 18.04
C GLU A 134 -26.59 -40.03 17.37
N HIS A 135 -25.67 -39.23 16.77
CA HIS A 135 -25.96 -37.91 16.19
C HIS A 135 -26.74 -36.97 17.11
N GLU A 136 -26.49 -37.05 18.41
CA GLU A 136 -27.02 -36.13 19.40
C GLU A 136 -26.12 -34.89 19.56
N LYS A 137 -26.75 -33.75 19.80
CA LYS A 137 -25.99 -32.51 20.07
C LYS A 137 -25.10 -32.70 21.33
N GLN A 138 -23.80 -32.47 21.18
CA GLN A 138 -22.86 -32.50 22.26
C GLN A 138 -22.12 -31.16 22.33
N TYR A 139 -21.81 -30.73 23.55
CA TYR A 139 -21.10 -29.49 23.84
C TYR A 139 -19.69 -29.79 24.26
N MET A 140 -18.74 -28.94 23.87
CA MET A 140 -17.38 -29.04 24.34
C MET A 140 -16.80 -27.68 24.67
N LEU A 141 -15.90 -27.67 25.64
CA LEU A 141 -15.06 -26.51 25.90
C LEU A 141 -13.97 -26.50 24.82
N PRO A 142 -13.95 -25.52 23.88
CA PRO A 142 -12.97 -25.53 22.79
C PRO A 142 -11.55 -25.38 23.30
N MET A 143 -10.58 -25.63 22.45
CA MET A 143 -9.22 -25.20 22.72
C MET A 143 -9.19 -23.67 22.79
N PHE A 144 -8.17 -23.13 23.45
CA PHE A 144 -8.07 -21.67 23.56
C PHE A 144 -7.82 -21.01 22.19
N VAL A 145 -6.83 -21.48 21.43
CA VAL A 145 -6.47 -21.02 20.08
C VAL A 145 -6.04 -22.23 19.23
N PRO A 146 -6.62 -22.48 18.06
CA PRO A 146 -7.89 -21.92 17.54
C PRO A 146 -9.09 -22.44 18.34
N GLY A 147 -10.02 -21.56 18.65
CA GLY A 147 -11.25 -21.92 19.37
C GLY A 147 -11.86 -20.74 20.13
N SER A 148 -11.93 -20.82 21.48
CA SER A 148 -12.68 -19.82 22.28
C SER A 148 -12.20 -18.39 22.06
N ALA A 149 -10.90 -18.14 21.87
CA ALA A 149 -10.40 -16.79 21.61
C ALA A 149 -10.95 -16.19 20.30
N GLU A 150 -11.05 -17.01 19.25
CA GLU A 150 -11.68 -16.62 17.99
C GLU A 150 -13.18 -16.44 18.18
N PHE A 151 -13.88 -17.37 18.81
CA PHE A 151 -15.34 -17.34 18.94
C PHE A 151 -15.82 -16.15 19.76
N PHE A 152 -15.12 -15.73 20.82
CA PHE A 152 -15.41 -14.50 21.55
C PHE A 152 -15.36 -13.28 20.62
N ASN A 153 -14.42 -13.25 19.69
CA ASN A 153 -14.17 -12.14 18.79
C ASN A 153 -14.90 -12.22 17.44
N MET A 154 -15.72 -13.23 17.19
CA MET A 154 -16.54 -13.34 15.97
C MET A 154 -17.89 -12.65 16.08
N LYS A 155 -18.25 -12.08 17.23
CA LYS A 155 -19.50 -11.37 17.43
C LYS A 155 -19.20 -9.91 17.82
N TRP A 156 -19.53 -8.99 16.88
CA TRP A 156 -19.17 -7.60 17.02
C TRP A 156 -19.81 -6.92 18.26
N ASP A 157 -21.09 -7.26 18.54
CA ASP A 157 -21.78 -6.75 19.73
C ASP A 157 -21.01 -7.12 21.03
N ASN A 158 -20.57 -8.39 21.15
CA ASN A 158 -19.80 -8.83 22.29
C ASN A 158 -18.53 -8.00 22.49
N ILE A 159 -17.81 -7.71 21.41
CA ILE A 159 -16.56 -6.94 21.47
C ILE A 159 -16.82 -5.48 21.81
N CYS A 160 -17.93 -4.90 21.31
CA CYS A 160 -18.33 -3.54 21.63
C CYS A 160 -18.69 -3.40 23.12
N GLU A 161 -19.42 -4.39 23.71
CA GLU A 161 -19.78 -4.41 25.10
C GLU A 161 -18.60 -4.78 26.00
N HIS A 162 -17.73 -5.67 25.54
CA HIS A 162 -16.62 -6.26 26.28
C HIS A 162 -15.27 -6.15 25.53
N PRO A 163 -14.73 -4.93 25.31
CA PRO A 163 -13.50 -4.75 24.50
C PRO A 163 -12.27 -5.45 25.10
N GLN A 164 -12.30 -5.82 26.37
CA GLN A 164 -11.29 -6.64 27.04
C GLN A 164 -11.05 -7.98 26.33
N VAL A 165 -12.07 -8.51 25.67
CA VAL A 165 -11.98 -9.78 24.91
C VAL A 165 -11.02 -9.63 23.72
N ALA A 166 -11.07 -8.48 23.03
CA ALA A 166 -10.16 -8.20 21.94
C ALA A 166 -8.70 -8.04 22.41
N ASN A 167 -8.52 -7.31 23.49
CA ASN A 167 -7.21 -7.15 24.13
C ASN A 167 -6.64 -8.47 24.62
N PHE A 168 -7.48 -9.32 25.23
CA PHE A 168 -7.11 -10.65 25.67
C PHE A 168 -6.60 -11.52 24.50
N PHE A 169 -7.30 -11.53 23.36
CA PHE A 169 -6.88 -12.26 22.16
C PHE A 169 -5.51 -11.77 21.65
N GLU A 170 -5.30 -10.47 21.63
CA GLU A 170 -4.03 -9.86 21.25
C GLU A 170 -2.90 -10.29 22.18
N ARG A 171 -3.12 -10.18 23.48
CA ARG A 171 -2.12 -10.50 24.50
C ARG A 171 -1.74 -11.97 24.51
N MET A 172 -2.73 -12.85 24.38
CA MET A 172 -2.52 -14.29 24.34
C MET A 172 -1.79 -14.75 23.08
N THR A 173 -1.77 -13.95 22.04
CA THR A 173 -0.94 -14.24 20.86
C THR A 173 0.53 -13.95 21.13
N GLN A 174 0.85 -12.92 21.91
CA GLN A 174 2.24 -12.50 22.15
C GLN A 174 2.93 -13.31 23.23
N LEU A 175 2.32 -13.49 24.39
CA LEU A 175 2.91 -14.19 25.54
C LEU A 175 3.35 -15.64 25.26
N PRO A 176 2.52 -16.47 24.63
CA PRO A 176 2.93 -17.83 24.32
C PRO A 176 4.12 -17.89 23.37
N LEU A 177 4.22 -16.96 22.41
CA LEU A 177 5.30 -16.97 21.42
C LEU A 177 6.66 -16.73 22.04
N GLU A 178 6.76 -15.85 23.03
CA GLU A 178 8.01 -15.65 23.78
C GLU A 178 8.49 -16.94 24.44
N ALA A 179 7.56 -17.76 24.94
CA ALA A 179 7.87 -18.97 25.68
C ALA A 179 8.04 -20.21 24.78
N ILE A 180 7.22 -20.34 23.73
CA ILE A 180 7.12 -21.60 22.97
C ILE A 180 7.88 -21.58 21.63
N THR A 181 8.14 -20.42 21.02
CA THR A 181 8.87 -20.38 19.74
C THR A 181 10.21 -21.14 19.75
N PRO A 182 10.99 -21.17 20.85
CA PRO A 182 12.19 -22.01 20.91
C PRO A 182 11.90 -23.51 20.90
N MET A 183 10.67 -23.92 21.13
CA MET A 183 10.33 -25.31 21.44
C MET A 183 9.48 -26.00 20.39
N VAL A 184 8.80 -25.22 19.53
CA VAL A 184 7.87 -25.72 18.52
C VAL A 184 8.46 -25.52 17.12
N PRO A 185 8.42 -26.52 16.22
CA PRO A 185 8.88 -26.39 14.86
C PRO A 185 8.02 -25.39 14.09
N PRO A 186 8.59 -24.65 13.13
CA PRO A 186 7.80 -23.85 12.19
C PRO A 186 6.97 -24.77 11.30
N GLY A 187 5.65 -24.69 11.41
CA GLY A 187 4.71 -25.55 10.69
C GLY A 187 4.54 -26.97 11.24
N GLY A 188 3.58 -27.69 10.72
CA GLY A 188 3.31 -29.08 11.04
C GLY A 188 2.73 -29.35 12.42
N ALA A 189 3.18 -30.44 13.04
CA ALA A 189 2.66 -30.90 14.30
C ALA A 189 2.82 -29.88 15.42
N GLY A 190 1.75 -29.65 16.18
CA GLY A 190 1.75 -28.73 17.31
C GLY A 190 1.34 -27.29 16.99
N ILE A 191 1.19 -26.95 15.72
CA ILE A 191 0.70 -25.64 15.27
C ILE A 191 -0.80 -25.73 15.03
N GLY A 192 -1.56 -24.82 15.63
CA GLY A 192 -3.03 -24.86 15.58
C GLY A 192 -3.64 -24.49 14.22
N MET A 193 -2.89 -23.77 13.39
CA MET A 193 -3.29 -23.36 12.04
C MET A 193 -2.23 -23.78 11.03
N HIS A 194 -2.66 -24.17 9.84
CA HIS A 194 -1.81 -24.60 8.76
C HIS A 194 -2.06 -23.78 7.49
N VAL A 195 -1.00 -23.23 6.89
CA VAL A 195 -1.13 -22.55 5.59
C VAL A 195 -1.34 -23.59 4.50
N ILE A 196 -2.39 -23.42 3.72
CA ILE A 196 -2.65 -24.20 2.52
C ILE A 196 -2.28 -23.35 1.30
N PRO A 197 -1.48 -23.87 0.34
CA PRO A 197 -1.09 -23.12 -0.83
C PRO A 197 -2.30 -22.78 -1.71
N VAL A 198 -2.20 -21.72 -2.49
CA VAL A 198 -3.14 -21.51 -3.61
C VAL A 198 -3.04 -22.70 -4.56
N GLU A 199 -4.14 -23.37 -4.83
CA GLU A 199 -4.15 -24.68 -5.49
C GLU A 199 -3.52 -24.65 -6.89
N LYS A 200 -3.74 -23.59 -7.66
CA LYS A 200 -3.11 -23.39 -8.97
C LYS A 200 -1.59 -23.12 -8.93
N ALA A 201 -1.01 -22.91 -7.75
CA ALA A 201 0.44 -22.76 -7.56
C ALA A 201 1.16 -24.09 -7.27
N ILE A 202 0.40 -25.17 -7.06
CA ILE A 202 0.90 -26.51 -6.85
C ILE A 202 0.36 -27.44 -7.94
N SER A 203 1.17 -28.34 -8.43
CA SER A 203 0.80 -29.34 -9.42
C SER A 203 1.10 -30.75 -8.89
N MET A 204 0.60 -31.75 -9.57
CA MET A 204 0.92 -33.16 -9.27
C MET A 204 2.44 -33.44 -9.35
N GLU A 205 3.18 -32.70 -10.17
CA GLU A 205 4.63 -32.80 -10.28
C GLU A 205 5.35 -32.40 -8.97
N ASN A 206 4.70 -31.60 -8.13
CA ASN A 206 5.24 -31.19 -6.83
C ASN A 206 5.09 -32.24 -5.73
N GLN A 207 4.63 -33.45 -6.04
CA GLN A 207 4.38 -34.53 -5.07
C GLN A 207 3.51 -34.08 -3.89
N SER A 208 2.47 -33.30 -4.17
CA SER A 208 1.56 -32.75 -3.15
C SER A 208 0.77 -33.85 -2.43
N ALA A 209 0.40 -33.62 -1.17
CA ALA A 209 -0.51 -34.47 -0.43
C ALA A 209 -1.95 -33.92 -0.50
N ASP A 210 -2.96 -34.78 -0.40
CA ASP A 210 -4.36 -34.37 -0.49
C ASP A 210 -4.73 -33.24 0.48
N VAL A 211 -4.20 -33.27 1.69
CA VAL A 211 -4.43 -32.26 2.73
C VAL A 211 -3.90 -30.86 2.36
N GLU A 212 -3.04 -30.76 1.35
CA GLU A 212 -2.47 -29.52 0.83
C GLU A 212 -3.37 -28.87 -0.25
N HIS A 213 -4.45 -29.54 -0.68
CA HIS A 213 -5.39 -29.06 -1.67
C HIS A 213 -6.67 -28.56 -1.02
N ILE A 214 -7.06 -27.33 -1.33
CA ILE A 214 -8.29 -26.76 -0.77
C ILE A 214 -9.53 -27.48 -1.31
N SER A 215 -9.48 -27.95 -2.56
CA SER A 215 -10.53 -28.76 -3.19
C SER A 215 -10.84 -30.04 -2.43
N HIS A 216 -9.80 -30.74 -1.92
CA HIS A 216 -9.98 -31.92 -1.07
C HIS A 216 -10.90 -31.64 0.15
N TRP A 217 -10.69 -30.53 0.82
CA TRP A 217 -11.48 -30.15 1.98
C TRP A 217 -12.89 -29.70 1.58
N LEU A 218 -13.03 -28.99 0.46
CA LEU A 218 -14.33 -28.59 -0.05
C LEU A 218 -15.17 -29.82 -0.46
N ASP A 219 -14.57 -30.81 -1.13
CA ASP A 219 -15.26 -32.03 -1.50
C ASP A 219 -15.71 -32.84 -0.27
N LYS A 220 -14.86 -32.88 0.76
CA LYS A 220 -15.15 -33.58 2.01
C LYS A 220 -16.35 -33.00 2.78
N TYR A 221 -16.53 -31.69 2.75
CA TYR A 221 -17.60 -30.98 3.47
C TYR A 221 -18.67 -30.43 2.54
N ASP A 222 -18.85 -31.04 1.36
CA ASP A 222 -19.79 -30.53 0.35
C ASP A 222 -21.19 -30.30 0.91
N GLY A 223 -21.77 -29.13 0.58
CA GLY A 223 -23.09 -28.69 1.03
C GLY A 223 -23.16 -28.14 2.46
N LYS A 224 -22.06 -28.14 3.24
CA LYS A 224 -22.06 -27.61 4.62
C LYS A 224 -21.00 -26.53 4.82
N TYR A 225 -21.32 -25.30 4.39
CA TYR A 225 -20.46 -24.13 4.53
C TYR A 225 -21.21 -22.95 5.14
N ALA A 226 -20.55 -22.21 6.02
CA ALA A 226 -21.01 -20.92 6.50
C ALA A 226 -19.87 -19.90 6.47
N ALA A 227 -20.15 -18.68 6.03
CA ALA A 227 -19.22 -17.56 6.13
C ALA A 227 -19.51 -16.75 7.39
N GLY A 228 -18.45 -16.23 7.99
CA GLY A 228 -18.50 -15.36 9.15
C GLY A 228 -17.37 -14.35 9.17
N PRO A 229 -17.41 -13.40 10.11
CA PRO A 229 -16.39 -12.37 10.24
C PRO A 229 -15.05 -12.94 10.67
N CYS A 230 -13.99 -12.25 10.29
CA CYS A 230 -12.64 -12.56 10.75
C CYS A 230 -12.40 -12.01 12.17
N SER A 231 -12.30 -12.87 13.17
CA SER A 231 -12.02 -12.51 14.57
C SER A 231 -10.76 -11.66 14.74
N CYS A 232 -9.70 -11.94 13.96
CA CYS A 232 -8.48 -11.13 13.98
C CYS A 232 -8.71 -9.69 13.48
N ARG A 233 -9.51 -9.49 12.42
CA ARG A 233 -9.85 -8.15 11.93
C ARG A 233 -10.71 -7.39 12.93
N TYR A 234 -11.69 -8.04 13.53
CA TYR A 234 -12.52 -7.43 14.56
C TYR A 234 -11.72 -7.04 15.80
N SER A 235 -10.92 -7.95 16.35
CA SER A 235 -10.12 -7.67 17.55
C SER A 235 -9.10 -6.56 17.32
N ARG A 236 -8.46 -6.54 16.14
CA ARG A 236 -7.51 -5.47 15.80
C ARG A 236 -8.18 -4.12 15.62
N ALA A 237 -9.35 -4.06 15.00
CA ALA A 237 -10.13 -2.83 14.90
C ALA A 237 -10.53 -2.32 16.30
N MET A 238 -10.96 -3.21 17.20
CA MET A 238 -11.29 -2.84 18.58
C MET A 238 -10.06 -2.32 19.36
N CYS A 239 -8.87 -2.84 19.07
CA CYS A 239 -7.62 -2.37 19.67
C CYS A 239 -7.05 -1.08 19.02
N GLY A 240 -7.75 -0.44 18.08
CA GLY A 240 -7.27 0.77 17.38
C GLY A 240 -6.19 0.51 16.34
N GLU A 241 -6.00 -0.74 15.91
CA GLU A 241 -4.97 -1.16 14.96
C GLU A 241 -5.56 -2.00 13.82
N GLY A 242 -6.80 -1.74 13.46
CA GLY A 242 -7.48 -2.40 12.35
C GLY A 242 -6.73 -2.20 11.02
N CYS A 243 -6.96 -3.11 10.10
CA CYS A 243 -6.68 -2.88 8.70
C CYS A 243 -7.91 -2.24 8.04
N ALA A 244 -7.73 -1.72 6.84
CA ALA A 244 -8.84 -1.18 6.06
C ALA A 244 -9.65 -2.23 5.30
N ASP A 245 -9.36 -3.53 5.48
CA ASP A 245 -10.15 -4.60 4.91
C ASP A 245 -11.50 -4.71 5.64
N ASP A 246 -12.57 -4.93 4.91
CA ASP A 246 -13.84 -5.31 5.51
C ASP A 246 -13.67 -6.63 6.29
N PRO A 247 -14.09 -6.73 7.55
CA PRO A 247 -13.88 -7.93 8.35
C PRO A 247 -14.82 -9.09 8.01
N GLU A 248 -15.90 -8.85 7.24
CA GLU A 248 -16.98 -9.82 7.02
C GLU A 248 -16.62 -10.89 5.99
N ASP A 249 -17.14 -12.10 6.23
CA ASP A 249 -17.11 -13.24 5.32
C ASP A 249 -15.72 -13.76 4.91
N TRP A 250 -14.70 -13.56 5.72
CA TRP A 250 -13.36 -14.11 5.46
C TRP A 250 -13.08 -15.44 6.20
N CYS A 251 -13.90 -15.81 7.18
CA CYS A 251 -13.83 -17.08 7.87
C CYS A 251 -14.92 -18.01 7.34
N ILE A 252 -14.56 -19.21 6.91
CA ILE A 252 -15.49 -20.21 6.38
C ILE A 252 -15.49 -21.39 7.34
N GLY A 253 -16.58 -21.58 8.07
CA GLY A 253 -16.85 -22.78 8.86
C GLY A 253 -17.32 -23.92 7.96
N VAL A 254 -16.83 -25.12 8.21
CA VAL A 254 -17.18 -26.31 7.43
C VAL A 254 -17.77 -27.41 8.34
N GLY A 255 -18.64 -28.25 7.78
CA GLY A 255 -19.32 -29.31 8.52
C GLY A 255 -20.17 -28.77 9.68
N ASP A 256 -20.10 -29.37 10.84
CA ASP A 256 -20.87 -28.98 12.03
C ASP A 256 -20.51 -27.58 12.55
N MET A 257 -19.32 -27.09 12.22
CA MET A 257 -18.94 -25.69 12.53
C MET A 257 -19.77 -24.68 11.72
N ALA A 258 -20.21 -25.02 10.51
CA ALA A 258 -21.13 -24.16 9.77
C ALA A 258 -22.45 -23.98 10.53
N ASP A 259 -23.01 -25.07 11.07
CA ASP A 259 -24.22 -25.02 11.89
C ASP A 259 -23.99 -24.22 13.18
N TYR A 260 -22.85 -24.41 13.84
CA TYR A 260 -22.48 -23.63 15.03
C TYR A 260 -22.44 -22.13 14.76
N LEU A 261 -21.77 -21.71 13.68
CA LEU A 261 -21.69 -20.28 13.34
C LEU A 261 -23.07 -19.66 13.09
N VAL A 262 -23.94 -20.40 12.38
CA VAL A 262 -25.29 -19.89 12.05
C VAL A 262 -26.19 -19.88 13.28
N GLU A 263 -26.24 -20.97 14.06
CA GLU A 263 -27.08 -21.04 15.27
C GLU A 263 -26.67 -20.03 16.35
N THR A 264 -25.39 -19.64 16.39
CA THR A 264 -24.88 -18.64 17.34
C THR A 264 -24.81 -17.21 16.76
N ASN A 265 -25.38 -16.99 15.59
CA ASN A 265 -25.39 -15.69 14.88
C ASN A 265 -23.96 -15.10 14.70
N LYS A 266 -23.00 -15.97 14.41
CA LYS A 266 -21.61 -15.64 14.05
C LYS A 266 -21.31 -15.81 12.57
N GLY A 267 -22.31 -16.16 11.75
CA GLY A 267 -22.18 -16.38 10.33
C GLY A 267 -23.52 -16.77 9.68
N HIS A 268 -23.46 -17.01 8.39
CA HIS A 268 -24.59 -17.40 7.57
C HIS A 268 -24.19 -18.50 6.57
N TYR A 269 -25.14 -19.36 6.18
CA TYR A 269 -24.89 -20.40 5.19
C TYR A 269 -24.55 -19.81 3.83
N ILE A 270 -23.58 -20.42 3.17
CA ILE A 270 -23.15 -20.07 1.81
C ILE A 270 -23.05 -21.31 0.93
N THR A 271 -23.11 -21.11 -0.38
CA THR A 271 -22.93 -22.19 -1.37
C THR A 271 -21.43 -22.41 -1.67
N ARG A 272 -21.12 -23.54 -2.32
CA ARG A 272 -19.75 -23.83 -2.78
C ARG A 272 -19.24 -22.76 -3.75
N GLU A 273 -20.09 -22.27 -4.64
CA GLU A 273 -19.76 -21.20 -5.57
C GLU A 273 -19.33 -19.94 -4.81
N LYS A 274 -20.07 -19.59 -3.74
CA LYS A 274 -19.72 -18.45 -2.89
C LYS A 274 -18.41 -18.66 -2.14
N VAL A 275 -18.11 -19.88 -1.68
CA VAL A 275 -16.80 -20.22 -1.13
C VAL A 275 -15.70 -19.92 -2.15
N MET A 276 -15.86 -20.39 -3.40
CA MET A 276 -14.87 -20.17 -4.47
C MET A 276 -14.71 -18.68 -4.79
N GLU A 277 -15.77 -17.89 -4.78
CA GLU A 277 -15.66 -16.42 -4.91
C GLU A 277 -14.83 -15.79 -3.79
N ILE A 278 -15.08 -16.18 -2.53
CA ILE A 278 -14.33 -15.68 -1.36
C ILE A 278 -12.86 -16.05 -1.48
N LEU A 279 -12.53 -17.29 -1.84
CA LEU A 279 -11.17 -17.75 -2.03
C LEU A 279 -10.47 -16.96 -3.15
N GLN A 280 -11.12 -16.80 -4.31
CA GLN A 280 -10.54 -16.04 -5.42
C GLN A 280 -10.33 -14.57 -5.03
N ARG A 281 -11.26 -13.97 -4.30
CA ARG A 281 -11.12 -12.59 -3.80
C ARG A 281 -9.98 -12.45 -2.79
N ALA A 282 -9.79 -13.46 -1.94
CA ALA A 282 -8.65 -13.53 -1.04
C ALA A 282 -7.33 -13.56 -1.80
N GLU A 283 -7.22 -14.40 -2.84
CA GLU A 283 -6.04 -14.46 -3.70
C GLU A 283 -5.79 -13.13 -4.43
N ASP A 284 -6.84 -12.49 -4.95
CA ASP A 284 -6.73 -11.20 -5.63
C ASP A 284 -6.16 -10.11 -4.69
N ASN A 285 -6.52 -10.15 -3.41
CA ASN A 285 -6.04 -9.24 -2.37
C ASN A 285 -4.71 -9.68 -1.71
N GLY A 286 -4.13 -10.80 -2.10
CA GLY A 286 -2.92 -11.34 -1.49
C GLY A 286 -3.13 -11.93 -0.08
N PHE A 287 -4.34 -12.37 0.26
CA PHE A 287 -4.63 -13.02 1.54
C PHE A 287 -4.28 -14.50 1.50
N VAL A 288 -3.92 -15.04 2.65
CA VAL A 288 -3.41 -16.41 2.82
C VAL A 288 -4.52 -17.34 3.28
N HIS A 289 -4.65 -18.47 2.61
CA HIS A 289 -5.54 -19.54 3.06
C HIS A 289 -4.89 -20.30 4.21
N GLN A 290 -5.61 -20.50 5.29
CA GLN A 290 -5.23 -21.35 6.41
C GLN A 290 -6.36 -22.29 6.76
N ILE A 291 -6.02 -23.51 7.16
CA ILE A 291 -6.95 -24.49 7.74
C ILE A 291 -6.61 -24.75 9.18
N THR A 292 -7.57 -25.20 9.96
CA THR A 292 -7.34 -25.62 11.35
C THR A 292 -6.54 -26.93 11.40
N ASN A 293 -5.63 -27.05 12.38
CA ASN A 293 -4.70 -28.16 12.51
C ASN A 293 -4.69 -28.69 13.96
N ILE A 294 -5.85 -29.15 14.44
CA ILE A 294 -5.99 -29.67 15.82
C ILE A 294 -6.68 -31.02 15.91
N ASP A 295 -7.31 -31.50 14.84
CA ASP A 295 -8.13 -32.69 14.77
C ASP A 295 -7.48 -33.85 13.97
N GLY A 296 -6.18 -33.71 13.61
CA GLY A 296 -5.47 -34.67 12.76
C GLY A 296 -5.77 -34.52 11.26
N GLU A 297 -5.28 -35.46 10.44
CA GLU A 297 -5.30 -35.37 8.98
C GLU A 297 -6.72 -35.53 8.37
N ASN A 298 -7.67 -35.95 9.15
CA ASN A 298 -9.02 -36.28 8.66
C ASN A 298 -10.06 -35.19 8.94
N LYS A 299 -9.71 -34.12 9.60
CA LYS A 299 -10.71 -33.13 10.02
C LYS A 299 -10.14 -31.74 10.08
N ILE A 300 -10.92 -30.79 9.53
CA ILE A 300 -10.79 -29.36 9.80
C ILE A 300 -12.17 -28.83 10.22
N PHE A 301 -12.23 -27.68 10.86
CA PHE A 301 -13.51 -27.03 11.15
C PHE A 301 -13.63 -25.63 10.49
N ALA A 302 -12.52 -25.05 10.03
CA ALA A 302 -12.55 -23.75 9.36
C ALA A 302 -11.47 -23.61 8.30
N ILE A 303 -11.80 -22.80 7.27
CA ILE A 303 -10.90 -22.26 6.26
C ILE A 303 -10.86 -20.74 6.44
N CYS A 304 -9.70 -20.20 6.79
CA CYS A 304 -9.50 -18.78 7.01
C CYS A 304 -8.84 -18.13 5.78
N ASN A 305 -9.21 -16.87 5.48
CA ASN A 305 -8.61 -16.03 4.44
C ASN A 305 -7.91 -14.83 5.09
N CYS A 306 -6.63 -15.01 5.40
CA CYS A 306 -5.92 -14.23 6.37
C CYS A 306 -5.11 -13.09 5.76
N GLN A 307 -5.38 -11.86 6.21
CA GLN A 307 -4.45 -10.75 6.03
C GLN A 307 -3.29 -10.90 7.03
N VAL A 308 -2.08 -11.17 6.52
CA VAL A 308 -0.91 -11.49 7.38
C VAL A 308 -0.58 -10.38 8.38
N LYS A 309 -0.79 -9.12 8.02
CA LYS A 309 -0.50 -7.96 8.87
C LYS A 309 -1.43 -7.84 10.09
N VAL A 310 -2.55 -8.53 10.05
CA VAL A 310 -3.61 -8.51 11.07
C VAL A 310 -3.75 -9.84 11.78
N CYS A 311 -3.59 -10.95 11.05
CA CYS A 311 -3.80 -12.31 11.54
C CYS A 311 -2.89 -12.63 12.74
N ASN A 312 -3.49 -13.05 13.85
CA ASN A 312 -2.76 -13.39 15.06
C ASN A 312 -1.79 -14.56 14.87
N ALA A 313 -2.09 -15.51 13.98
CA ALA A 313 -1.19 -16.63 13.68
C ALA A 313 0.00 -16.23 12.79
N LEU A 314 -0.20 -15.32 11.82
CA LEU A 314 0.77 -15.06 10.76
C LEU A 314 1.63 -13.81 11.00
N ARG A 315 1.12 -12.75 11.63
CA ARG A 315 1.86 -11.48 11.82
C ARG A 315 3.03 -11.58 12.79
N THR A 316 3.04 -12.59 13.64
CA THR A 316 4.03 -12.75 14.70
C THR A 316 5.46 -12.86 14.21
N SER A 317 5.68 -13.51 13.07
CA SER A 317 7.00 -13.58 12.44
C SER A 317 7.55 -12.20 12.06
N GLN A 318 6.69 -11.28 11.71
CA GLN A 318 7.05 -9.91 11.33
C GLN A 318 7.28 -9.04 12.57
N LEU A 319 6.43 -9.19 13.58
CA LEU A 319 6.54 -8.45 14.83
C LEU A 319 7.81 -8.82 15.61
N PHE A 320 8.12 -10.11 15.70
CA PHE A 320 9.17 -10.62 16.56
C PHE A 320 10.42 -11.11 15.81
N ASN A 321 10.45 -10.92 14.49
CA ASN A 321 11.54 -11.43 13.64
C ASN A 321 11.82 -12.92 13.88
N THR A 322 10.77 -13.72 13.86
CA THR A 322 10.79 -15.18 14.06
C THR A 322 10.34 -15.90 12.79
N PRO A 323 10.63 -17.20 12.63
CA PRO A 323 9.96 -18.01 11.62
C PRO A 323 8.45 -17.96 11.82
N ASN A 324 7.70 -17.95 10.71
CA ASN A 324 6.26 -18.07 10.83
C ASN A 324 5.89 -19.47 11.29
N MET A 325 5.11 -19.56 12.38
CA MET A 325 4.71 -20.83 12.95
C MET A 325 3.72 -21.57 12.03
N SER A 326 2.81 -20.83 11.39
CA SER A 326 1.88 -21.38 10.39
C SER A 326 2.49 -21.25 8.99
N ARG A 327 2.81 -22.36 8.36
CA ARG A 327 3.36 -22.43 7.00
C ARG A 327 2.93 -23.74 6.33
N SER A 328 3.09 -23.81 5.02
CA SER A 328 2.91 -25.04 4.24
C SER A 328 4.24 -25.80 4.07
N ALA A 329 4.18 -26.95 3.43
CA ALA A 329 5.36 -27.73 3.05
C ALA A 329 6.25 -27.05 1.98
N TYR A 330 5.77 -25.97 1.38
CA TYR A 330 6.38 -25.36 0.21
C TYR A 330 7.23 -24.16 0.53
N VAL A 331 8.20 -23.91 -0.35
CA VAL A 331 9.05 -22.70 -0.37
C VAL A 331 9.10 -22.18 -1.78
N ALA A 332 8.96 -20.86 -1.96
CA ALA A 332 9.12 -20.22 -3.25
C ALA A 332 10.60 -20.08 -3.63
N LYS A 333 10.94 -20.35 -4.88
CA LYS A 333 12.28 -20.12 -5.47
C LYS A 333 12.13 -19.34 -6.76
N VAL A 334 13.13 -18.50 -7.07
CA VAL A 334 13.13 -17.60 -8.23
C VAL A 334 14.16 -18.06 -9.24
N GLU A 335 13.73 -18.22 -10.50
CA GLU A 335 14.59 -18.36 -11.66
C GLU A 335 15.06 -16.96 -12.10
N ALA A 336 16.26 -16.57 -11.67
CA ALA A 336 16.77 -15.22 -11.89
C ALA A 336 16.87 -14.84 -13.38
N LYS A 337 17.16 -15.81 -14.26
CA LYS A 337 17.26 -15.60 -15.72
C LYS A 337 15.94 -15.13 -16.35
N ASP A 338 14.80 -15.61 -15.82
CA ASP A 338 13.47 -15.31 -16.35
C ASP A 338 12.82 -14.14 -15.61
N CYS A 339 13.34 -13.80 -14.42
CA CYS A 339 12.84 -12.70 -13.60
C CYS A 339 13.20 -11.33 -14.23
N VAL A 340 12.21 -10.47 -14.32
CA VAL A 340 12.33 -9.09 -14.85
C VAL A 340 12.20 -8.02 -13.75
N ALA A 341 12.29 -8.40 -12.48
CA ALA A 341 12.20 -7.49 -11.33
C ALA A 341 10.99 -6.54 -11.37
N CYS A 342 9.86 -6.98 -11.91
CA CYS A 342 8.64 -6.16 -11.95
C CYS A 342 8.11 -5.83 -10.54
N GLY A 343 8.46 -6.64 -9.53
CA GLY A 343 8.08 -6.41 -8.14
C GLY A 343 6.68 -6.91 -7.76
N LYS A 344 5.90 -7.47 -8.70
CA LYS A 344 4.55 -7.97 -8.42
C LYS A 344 4.53 -9.02 -7.30
N CYS A 345 5.44 -10.00 -7.36
CA CYS A 345 5.60 -11.01 -6.32
C CYS A 345 6.03 -10.42 -4.95
N VAL A 346 6.79 -9.32 -4.96
CA VAL A 346 7.21 -8.61 -3.73
C VAL A 346 6.03 -7.92 -3.09
N GLU A 347 5.22 -7.23 -3.90
CA GLU A 347 4.06 -6.48 -3.42
C GLU A 347 2.99 -7.39 -2.82
N PHE A 348 2.70 -8.50 -3.50
CA PHE A 348 1.71 -9.46 -3.03
C PHE A 348 2.25 -10.49 -2.03
N CYS A 349 3.55 -10.48 -1.71
CA CYS A 349 4.09 -11.40 -0.71
C CYS A 349 3.57 -11.04 0.69
N PRO A 350 2.65 -11.82 1.26
CA PRO A 350 2.02 -11.48 2.52
C PRO A 350 3.00 -11.56 3.69
N ALA A 351 3.99 -12.43 3.60
CA ALA A 351 5.00 -12.64 4.64
C ALA A 351 6.24 -11.73 4.51
N GLY A 352 6.32 -10.89 3.45
CA GLY A 352 7.50 -10.09 3.19
C GLY A 352 8.77 -10.89 2.90
N ALA A 353 8.61 -12.14 2.46
CA ALA A 353 9.71 -13.05 2.16
C ALA A 353 10.35 -12.77 0.80
N VAL A 354 9.57 -12.30 -0.17
CA VAL A 354 10.07 -11.93 -1.50
C VAL A 354 10.51 -10.49 -1.49
N LYS A 355 11.72 -10.24 -1.98
CA LYS A 355 12.33 -8.91 -2.07
C LYS A 355 12.88 -8.68 -3.47
N LEU A 356 13.05 -7.41 -3.85
CA LEU A 356 13.82 -7.08 -5.05
C LEU A 356 15.31 -7.13 -4.74
N GLY A 357 16.05 -7.69 -5.67
CA GLY A 357 17.48 -7.83 -5.63
C GLY A 357 18.14 -7.45 -6.95
N GLN A 358 19.42 -7.65 -7.03
CA GLN A 358 20.22 -7.44 -8.23
C GLN A 358 20.65 -8.74 -8.85
N LYS A 359 20.66 -8.79 -10.19
CA LYS A 359 21.07 -9.93 -11.01
C LYS A 359 22.54 -9.84 -11.42
N LEU A 360 23.05 -8.62 -11.62
CA LEU A 360 24.41 -8.38 -12.06
C LEU A 360 25.42 -8.50 -10.91
N CYS A 361 26.64 -8.91 -11.21
CA CYS A 361 27.76 -8.97 -10.27
C CYS A 361 28.43 -7.59 -10.13
N LYS A 362 29.22 -7.42 -9.06
CA LYS A 362 30.12 -6.28 -8.92
C LYS A 362 31.31 -6.38 -9.86
N LYS A 363 32.03 -5.28 -10.07
CA LYS A 363 33.25 -5.23 -10.92
C LYS A 363 34.32 -6.23 -10.51
N ASP A 364 34.41 -6.58 -9.23
CA ASP A 364 35.32 -7.60 -8.70
C ASP A 364 34.85 -9.05 -8.95
N GLY A 365 33.71 -9.24 -9.62
CA GLY A 365 33.10 -10.53 -9.90
C GLY A 365 32.29 -11.12 -8.74
N SER A 366 32.23 -10.43 -7.60
CA SER A 366 31.40 -10.88 -6.47
C SER A 366 29.92 -10.61 -6.71
N ALA A 367 29.08 -11.58 -6.29
CA ALA A 367 27.64 -11.38 -6.31
C ALA A 367 27.23 -10.34 -5.27
N VAL A 368 26.21 -9.56 -5.59
CA VAL A 368 25.59 -8.67 -4.61
C VAL A 368 24.88 -9.51 -3.55
N THR A 369 25.34 -9.43 -2.31
CA THR A 369 24.75 -10.16 -1.19
C THR A 369 23.66 -9.32 -0.54
N TYR A 370 22.50 -9.95 -0.32
CA TYR A 370 21.40 -9.35 0.39
C TYR A 370 21.36 -9.86 1.82
N PRO A 371 21.13 -9.01 2.82
CA PRO A 371 21.03 -9.48 4.19
C PRO A 371 19.85 -10.45 4.28
N LYS A 372 20.15 -11.74 4.38
CA LYS A 372 19.17 -12.74 4.80
C LYS A 372 18.90 -12.47 6.28
N GLN A 373 17.64 -12.37 6.65
CA GLN A 373 17.31 -12.46 8.06
C GLN A 373 17.51 -13.92 8.46
N GLU A 374 18.66 -14.20 9.03
CA GLU A 374 18.91 -15.48 9.66
C GLU A 374 17.94 -15.66 10.83
N LEU A 375 17.15 -16.71 10.76
CA LEU A 375 16.37 -17.23 11.88
C LEU A 375 17.04 -18.51 12.37
N PRO A 376 18.19 -18.39 13.01
CA PRO A 376 18.99 -19.56 13.31
C PRO A 376 18.26 -20.43 14.35
N ASP A 377 18.18 -21.71 14.05
CA ASP A 377 17.70 -22.77 14.92
C ASP A 377 18.38 -22.80 16.31
N ALA A 378 19.51 -22.11 16.45
CA ALA A 378 20.33 -22.04 17.65
C ALA A 378 20.08 -20.80 18.52
N VAL A 379 19.10 -19.94 18.20
CA VAL A 379 18.81 -18.71 18.95
C VAL A 379 17.46 -18.81 19.65
N LYS A 380 17.37 -18.28 20.86
CA LYS A 380 16.09 -17.99 21.50
C LYS A 380 15.44 -16.80 20.80
N TRP A 381 14.16 -16.92 20.51
CA TRP A 381 13.32 -15.82 20.08
C TRP A 381 12.53 -15.32 21.27
N GLY A 382 12.76 -14.15 21.73
CA GLY A 382 12.14 -13.61 22.94
C GLY A 382 12.13 -12.08 22.93
N LYS A 383 11.72 -11.51 24.05
CA LYS A 383 11.61 -10.05 24.22
C LYS A 383 12.84 -9.26 23.79
N GLU A 384 14.02 -9.82 23.98
CA GLU A 384 15.30 -9.22 23.57
C GLU A 384 15.47 -9.09 22.06
N LYS A 385 14.62 -9.74 21.27
CA LYS A 385 14.64 -9.71 19.79
C LYS A 385 13.60 -8.78 19.17
N TRP A 386 12.73 -8.18 19.95
CA TRP A 386 11.72 -7.23 19.50
C TRP A 386 11.75 -5.94 20.32
N SER A 387 11.34 -4.86 19.72
CA SER A 387 11.25 -3.55 20.35
C SER A 387 9.90 -3.41 21.08
N PRO A 388 9.84 -2.74 22.26
CA PRO A 388 8.57 -2.29 22.83
C PRO A 388 7.73 -1.47 21.86
N ASP A 389 8.38 -0.72 20.96
CA ASP A 389 7.74 0.04 19.88
C ASP A 389 7.51 -0.82 18.64
N TYR A 390 7.20 -2.09 18.79
CA TYR A 390 7.05 -3.03 17.67
C TYR A 390 6.01 -2.59 16.66
N ARG A 391 5.00 -1.84 17.09
CA ARG A 391 3.99 -1.24 16.21
C ARG A 391 4.60 -0.30 15.18
N ASP A 392 5.65 0.41 15.56
CA ASP A 392 6.29 1.42 14.73
C ASP A 392 7.58 0.92 14.06
N LYS A 393 8.39 0.16 14.76
CA LYS A 393 9.71 -0.28 14.30
C LYS A 393 9.73 -1.64 13.61
N ASN A 394 8.89 -2.59 14.04
CA ASN A 394 8.79 -3.93 13.44
C ASN A 394 7.69 -4.00 12.37
N ARG A 395 7.25 -2.86 11.86
CA ARG A 395 6.42 -2.83 10.67
C ARG A 395 7.12 -3.57 9.55
N ILE A 396 6.31 -4.09 8.63
CA ILE A 396 6.80 -4.79 7.45
C ILE A 396 7.61 -3.82 6.61
N ASN A 397 8.87 -3.68 6.97
CA ASN A 397 9.83 -3.04 6.12
C ASN A 397 10.31 -4.11 5.13
N CYS A 398 9.64 -4.18 3.98
CA CYS A 398 10.23 -4.81 2.83
C CYS A 398 11.36 -3.89 2.37
N TYR A 399 12.56 -4.10 2.90
CA TYR A 399 13.75 -3.48 2.33
C TYR A 399 13.99 -4.12 0.97
N ASP A 400 13.65 -3.41 -0.08
CA ASP A 400 14.00 -3.77 -1.44
C ASP A 400 15.46 -3.37 -1.63
N THR A 401 16.37 -4.25 -1.25
CA THR A 401 17.79 -4.01 -1.41
C THR A 401 18.21 -4.31 -2.83
N GLY A 402 18.71 -3.30 -3.51
CA GLY A 402 19.49 -3.50 -4.71
C GLY A 402 18.70 -3.77 -5.98
N THR A 403 17.52 -3.24 -6.11
CA THR A 403 16.75 -3.32 -7.35
C THR A 403 17.37 -2.52 -8.50
N ALA A 404 16.84 -2.71 -9.72
CA ALA A 404 17.25 -1.95 -10.90
C ALA A 404 17.20 -0.42 -10.64
N PRO A 405 18.27 0.33 -10.94
CA PRO A 405 18.34 1.77 -10.67
C PRO A 405 17.19 2.57 -11.30
N CYS A 406 16.74 2.20 -12.50
CA CYS A 406 15.61 2.84 -13.18
C CYS A 406 14.30 2.76 -12.40
N LYS A 407 14.04 1.65 -11.67
CA LYS A 407 12.88 1.53 -10.80
C LYS A 407 13.02 2.38 -9.53
N THR A 408 14.22 2.36 -8.94
CA THR A 408 14.52 3.11 -7.71
C THR A 408 14.42 4.61 -7.91
N ALA A 409 14.94 5.12 -9.02
CA ALA A 409 14.93 6.54 -9.35
C ALA A 409 13.55 7.10 -9.71
N CYS A 410 12.61 6.25 -10.13
CA CYS A 410 11.24 6.68 -10.43
C CYS A 410 10.47 6.96 -9.14
N PRO A 411 9.88 8.15 -8.93
CA PRO A 411 9.08 8.46 -7.73
C PRO A 411 7.90 7.51 -7.51
N ALA A 412 7.26 7.05 -8.59
CA ALA A 412 6.17 6.07 -8.55
C ALA A 412 6.66 4.61 -8.54
N HIS A 413 7.98 4.38 -8.61
CA HIS A 413 8.61 3.06 -8.64
C HIS A 413 8.02 2.11 -9.70
N ILE A 414 7.77 2.64 -10.90
CA ILE A 414 7.21 1.86 -12.01
C ILE A 414 8.14 0.69 -12.36
N ALA A 415 7.56 -0.44 -12.71
CA ALA A 415 8.27 -1.66 -13.05
C ALA A 415 8.92 -1.60 -14.45
N VAL A 416 9.90 -0.71 -14.63
CA VAL A 416 10.53 -0.39 -15.93
C VAL A 416 11.01 -1.65 -16.66
N GLN A 417 11.84 -2.45 -16.02
CA GLN A 417 12.40 -3.66 -16.62
C GLN A 417 11.29 -4.65 -17.06
N GLY A 418 10.20 -4.70 -16.29
CA GLY A 418 9.05 -5.56 -16.58
C GLY A 418 8.35 -5.17 -17.88
N TYR A 419 7.93 -3.89 -18.02
CA TYR A 419 7.21 -3.47 -19.20
C TYR A 419 8.10 -3.42 -20.46
N LEU A 420 9.40 -3.15 -20.32
CA LEU A 420 10.36 -3.28 -21.44
C LEU A 420 10.41 -4.73 -21.97
N LYS A 421 10.45 -5.71 -21.08
CA LYS A 421 10.46 -7.14 -21.45
C LYS A 421 9.14 -7.57 -22.11
N MET A 422 8.01 -7.10 -21.59
CA MET A 422 6.70 -7.37 -22.21
C MET A 422 6.60 -6.72 -23.59
N ALA A 423 7.08 -5.48 -23.75
CA ALA A 423 7.13 -4.80 -25.04
C ALA A 423 8.03 -5.53 -26.05
N ALA A 424 9.19 -6.05 -25.61
CA ALA A 424 10.07 -6.89 -26.42
C ALA A 424 9.36 -8.15 -26.98
N GLN A 425 8.38 -8.66 -26.22
CA GLN A 425 7.56 -9.83 -26.59
C GLN A 425 6.32 -9.48 -27.41
N GLY A 426 6.07 -8.19 -27.68
CA GLY A 426 4.85 -7.71 -28.34
C GLY A 426 3.60 -7.72 -27.44
N ARG A 427 3.75 -7.93 -26.12
CA ARG A 427 2.67 -7.96 -25.12
C ARG A 427 2.37 -6.53 -24.62
N TYR A 428 1.90 -5.66 -25.50
CA TYR A 428 1.75 -4.23 -25.22
C TYR A 428 0.65 -3.93 -24.19
N THR A 429 -0.46 -4.67 -24.21
CA THR A 429 -1.54 -4.53 -23.24
C THR A 429 -1.10 -4.95 -21.83
N ASP A 430 -0.33 -6.03 -21.70
CA ASP A 430 0.23 -6.48 -20.43
C ASP A 430 1.26 -5.49 -19.90
N ALA A 431 2.09 -4.93 -20.79
CA ALA A 431 3.04 -3.87 -20.46
C ALA A 431 2.32 -2.62 -19.93
N LEU A 432 1.23 -2.22 -20.58
CA LEU A 432 0.39 -1.10 -20.13
C LEU A 432 -0.25 -1.38 -18.78
N ALA A 433 -0.79 -2.59 -18.58
CA ALA A 433 -1.37 -3.00 -17.30
C ALA A 433 -0.36 -2.90 -16.16
N LEU A 434 0.89 -3.30 -16.43
CA LEU A 434 1.98 -3.19 -15.45
C LEU A 434 2.35 -1.72 -15.15
N ILE A 435 2.32 -0.83 -16.16
CA ILE A 435 2.56 0.60 -15.94
C ILE A 435 1.40 1.22 -15.15
N LYS A 436 0.14 0.97 -15.57
CA LYS A 436 -1.07 1.55 -14.95
C LYS A 436 -1.29 1.13 -13.50
N LYS A 437 -0.61 0.10 -13.04
CA LYS A 437 -0.58 -0.27 -11.63
C LYS A 437 0.05 0.81 -10.73
N ASP A 438 1.12 1.46 -11.22
CA ASP A 438 1.88 2.46 -10.46
C ASP A 438 1.75 3.89 -11.05
N ASN A 439 1.15 4.03 -12.24
CA ASN A 439 0.98 5.29 -12.95
C ASN A 439 -0.29 5.28 -13.81
N PRO A 440 -1.34 6.04 -13.44
CA PRO A 440 -2.58 6.13 -14.22
C PRO A 440 -2.44 6.91 -15.55
N PHE A 441 -1.35 7.67 -15.71
CA PHE A 441 -1.11 8.59 -16.85
C PHE A 441 0.10 8.21 -17.72
N PRO A 442 0.20 6.96 -18.24
CA PRO A 442 1.37 6.55 -19.01
C PRO A 442 1.56 7.36 -20.30
N ALA A 443 0.47 7.77 -20.99
CA ALA A 443 0.55 8.55 -22.19
C ALA A 443 1.02 10.00 -21.94
N VAL A 444 0.58 10.60 -20.86
CA VAL A 444 1.05 11.91 -20.37
C VAL A 444 2.53 11.84 -20.00
N CYS A 445 2.89 10.90 -19.12
CA CYS A 445 4.28 10.75 -18.67
C CYS A 445 5.24 10.34 -19.80
N GLY A 446 4.76 9.66 -20.86
CA GLY A 446 5.55 9.37 -22.04
C GLY A 446 5.85 10.58 -22.94
N ARG A 447 5.29 11.77 -22.59
CA ARG A 447 5.50 13.02 -23.30
C ARG A 447 6.24 14.08 -22.48
N VAL A 448 5.98 14.12 -21.16
CA VAL A 448 6.45 15.24 -20.32
C VAL A 448 7.20 14.81 -19.06
N CYS A 449 7.65 13.55 -18.98
CA CYS A 449 8.44 13.07 -17.83
C CYS A 449 9.88 13.60 -17.90
N ASN A 450 10.45 13.89 -16.72
CA ASN A 450 11.86 14.31 -16.59
C ASN A 450 12.89 13.15 -16.68
N LYS A 451 12.47 11.95 -17.07
CA LYS A 451 13.32 10.80 -17.45
C LYS A 451 14.34 10.36 -16.37
N ARG A 452 14.10 10.59 -15.06
CA ARG A 452 15.02 10.14 -13.97
C ARG A 452 15.43 8.67 -14.07
N CYS A 453 14.55 7.82 -14.60
CA CYS A 453 14.85 6.40 -14.83
C CYS A 453 15.93 6.18 -15.90
N GLU A 454 16.04 7.04 -16.89
CA GLU A 454 17.08 7.02 -17.92
C GLU A 454 18.41 7.55 -17.36
N GLU A 455 18.39 8.66 -16.61
CA GLU A 455 19.58 9.18 -15.92
C GLU A 455 20.21 8.14 -14.99
N ALA A 456 19.37 7.38 -14.28
CA ALA A 456 19.83 6.32 -13.38
C ALA A 456 20.14 4.99 -14.09
N CYS A 457 19.90 4.87 -15.39
CA CYS A 457 20.06 3.61 -16.11
C CYS A 457 21.49 3.12 -16.12
N THR A 458 21.74 1.88 -15.66
CA THR A 458 23.06 1.25 -15.68
C THR A 458 23.67 1.21 -17.09
N ARG A 459 22.84 1.09 -18.13
CA ARG A 459 23.30 1.09 -19.52
C ARG A 459 24.11 2.36 -19.87
N ALA A 460 23.78 3.50 -19.27
CA ALA A 460 24.50 4.76 -19.50
C ALA A 460 25.99 4.71 -19.09
N THR A 461 26.41 3.70 -18.33
CA THR A 461 27.85 3.50 -18.01
C THR A 461 28.63 2.81 -19.13
N LEU A 462 27.93 2.26 -20.13
CA LEU A 462 28.53 1.56 -21.27
C LEU A 462 28.52 2.41 -22.55
N ASP A 463 27.34 2.92 -22.88
CA ASP A 463 27.11 3.78 -24.05
C ASP A 463 26.03 4.83 -23.71
N GLU A 464 24.78 4.64 -24.11
CA GLU A 464 23.66 5.54 -23.86
C GLU A 464 22.57 4.80 -23.08
N ALA A 465 21.89 5.51 -22.20
CA ALA A 465 20.74 4.98 -21.47
C ALA A 465 19.68 4.37 -22.42
N VAL A 466 18.92 3.39 -21.95
CA VAL A 466 17.76 2.89 -22.69
C VAL A 466 16.71 3.99 -22.80
N ALA A 467 16.11 4.20 -23.97
CA ALA A 467 15.03 5.14 -24.23
C ALA A 467 13.70 4.69 -23.56
N ILE A 468 13.70 4.67 -22.25
CA ILE A 468 12.67 4.08 -21.39
C ILE A 468 11.33 4.81 -21.59
N ASP A 469 11.40 6.13 -21.67
CA ASP A 469 10.23 6.98 -21.77
C ASP A 469 9.57 6.87 -23.16
N ASP A 470 10.38 6.81 -24.22
CA ASP A 470 9.88 6.61 -25.58
C ASP A 470 9.21 5.25 -25.76
N VAL A 471 9.74 4.18 -25.16
CA VAL A 471 9.07 2.87 -25.14
C VAL A 471 7.75 2.94 -24.36
N LYS A 472 7.68 3.65 -23.24
CA LYS A 472 6.43 3.88 -22.49
C LYS A 472 5.43 4.67 -23.32
N ARG A 473 5.86 5.72 -24.01
CA ARG A 473 5.04 6.49 -24.95
C ARG A 473 4.44 5.61 -26.05
N PHE A 474 5.26 4.75 -26.65
CA PHE A 474 4.80 3.79 -27.66
C PHE A 474 3.72 2.83 -27.13
N ILE A 475 3.94 2.24 -25.95
CA ILE A 475 2.98 1.32 -25.31
C ILE A 475 1.64 2.04 -25.06
N ALA A 476 1.69 3.25 -24.52
CA ALA A 476 0.50 4.04 -24.25
C ALA A 476 -0.21 4.49 -25.54
N GLN A 477 0.55 4.84 -26.58
CA GLN A 477 -0.03 5.23 -27.88
C GLN A 477 -0.77 4.05 -28.54
N LYS A 478 -0.25 2.83 -28.44
CA LYS A 478 -0.95 1.63 -28.92
C LYS A 478 -2.34 1.46 -28.26
N ASP A 479 -2.48 1.82 -27.00
CA ASP A 479 -3.78 1.80 -26.31
C ASP A 479 -4.66 2.96 -26.74
N LEU A 480 -4.10 4.17 -26.89
CA LEU A 480 -4.85 5.34 -27.41
C LEU A 480 -5.42 5.10 -28.81
N ASP A 481 -4.66 4.44 -29.67
CA ASP A 481 -5.05 4.11 -31.04
C ASP A 481 -6.02 2.91 -31.12
N SER A 482 -6.20 2.18 -30.02
CA SER A 482 -7.05 0.98 -30.01
C SER A 482 -8.54 1.33 -29.92
N LYS A 483 -9.39 0.49 -30.54
CA LYS A 483 -10.85 0.64 -30.42
C LYS A 483 -11.35 0.38 -29.00
N THR A 484 -10.63 -0.41 -28.22
CA THR A 484 -10.99 -0.77 -26.84
C THR A 484 -9.81 -0.47 -25.94
N ARG A 485 -9.98 0.52 -25.09
CA ARG A 485 -8.98 0.95 -24.09
C ARG A 485 -8.84 -0.08 -22.97
N TYR A 486 -7.62 -0.23 -22.46
CA TYR A 486 -7.38 -1.05 -21.28
C TYR A 486 -7.90 -0.34 -20.01
N ILE A 487 -8.83 -0.99 -19.31
CA ILE A 487 -9.37 -0.54 -18.02
C ILE A 487 -8.87 -1.50 -16.94
N PRO A 488 -8.18 -1.02 -15.90
CA PRO A 488 -7.70 -1.85 -14.81
C PRO A 488 -8.82 -2.50 -14.01
N LYS A 489 -8.59 -3.73 -13.56
CA LYS A 489 -9.53 -4.47 -12.69
C LYS A 489 -9.50 -3.87 -11.28
N LYS A 490 -10.66 -3.64 -10.69
CA LYS A 490 -10.79 -3.30 -9.26
C LYS A 490 -10.40 -4.49 -8.40
N VAL A 491 -9.68 -4.23 -7.31
CA VAL A 491 -9.32 -5.22 -6.29
C VAL A 491 -9.87 -4.74 -4.95
N ILE A 492 -11.03 -5.27 -4.58
CA ILE A 492 -11.81 -4.77 -3.45
C ILE A 492 -11.59 -5.70 -2.25
N PRO A 493 -11.05 -5.19 -1.11
CA PRO A 493 -10.82 -5.99 0.09
C PRO A 493 -12.12 -6.14 0.93
N SER A 494 -13.22 -6.52 0.29
CA SER A 494 -14.52 -6.76 0.90
C SER A 494 -15.27 -7.85 0.16
N ASN A 495 -15.92 -8.76 0.88
CA ASN A 495 -16.84 -9.77 0.33
C ASN A 495 -18.26 -9.23 0.11
N ARG A 496 -18.54 -8.01 0.57
CA ARG A 496 -19.84 -7.33 0.46
C ARG A 496 -19.94 -6.37 -0.74
N GLY A 497 -18.86 -6.18 -1.52
CA GLY A 497 -18.80 -5.31 -2.70
C GLY A 497 -18.10 -3.97 -2.45
N GLU A 498 -18.47 -2.95 -3.22
CA GLU A 498 -17.87 -1.62 -3.16
C GLU A 498 -18.19 -0.91 -1.83
N PHE A 499 -17.24 -0.07 -1.37
CA PHE A 499 -17.39 0.75 -0.17
C PHE A 499 -18.34 1.93 -0.41
N LYS A 500 -19.08 2.31 0.62
CA LYS A 500 -20.09 3.39 0.56
C LYS A 500 -19.61 4.71 1.13
N ASN A 501 -18.40 4.75 1.71
CA ASN A 501 -17.83 5.97 2.30
C ASN A 501 -17.68 7.05 1.22
N LYS A 502 -18.15 8.26 1.52
CA LYS A 502 -18.02 9.41 0.63
C LYS A 502 -16.67 10.09 0.84
N ILE A 503 -15.92 10.26 -0.22
CA ILE A 503 -14.60 10.89 -0.22
C ILE A 503 -14.62 12.04 -1.22
N ALA A 504 -14.19 13.23 -0.78
CA ALA A 504 -14.03 14.39 -1.62
C ALA A 504 -12.55 14.63 -1.97
N ILE A 505 -12.27 14.91 -3.23
CA ILE A 505 -10.96 15.27 -3.72
C ILE A 505 -11.04 16.68 -4.29
N ILE A 506 -10.19 17.57 -3.80
CA ILE A 506 -10.21 18.99 -4.17
C ILE A 506 -9.04 19.28 -5.10
N GLY A 507 -9.37 19.49 -6.38
CA GLY A 507 -8.43 19.68 -7.48
C GLY A 507 -8.30 18.45 -8.38
N ALA A 508 -8.57 18.62 -9.67
CA ALA A 508 -8.46 17.59 -10.71
C ALA A 508 -7.11 17.63 -11.45
N GLY A 509 -6.03 18.02 -10.78
CA GLY A 509 -4.67 17.84 -11.25
C GLY A 509 -4.17 16.40 -11.12
N PRO A 510 -2.92 16.09 -11.54
CA PRO A 510 -2.40 14.73 -11.55
C PRO A 510 -2.39 14.06 -10.16
N ALA A 511 -2.19 14.81 -9.07
CA ALA A 511 -2.24 14.26 -7.71
C ALA A 511 -3.66 13.86 -7.30
N GLY A 512 -4.66 14.75 -7.50
CA GLY A 512 -6.06 14.49 -7.17
C GLY A 512 -6.64 13.36 -8.00
N LEU A 513 -6.42 13.39 -9.32
CA LEU A 513 -6.88 12.33 -10.23
C LEU A 513 -6.23 10.98 -9.95
N SER A 514 -4.96 10.96 -9.54
CA SER A 514 -4.30 9.72 -9.13
C SER A 514 -4.87 9.18 -7.81
N CYS A 515 -5.14 10.04 -6.84
CA CYS A 515 -5.82 9.65 -5.61
C CYS A 515 -7.19 9.03 -5.92
N ALA A 516 -7.99 9.70 -6.78
CA ALA A 516 -9.27 9.20 -7.23
C ALA A 516 -9.17 7.83 -7.92
N TYR A 517 -8.17 7.66 -8.80
CA TYR A 517 -7.91 6.42 -9.51
C TYR A 517 -7.64 5.25 -8.55
N TYR A 518 -6.73 5.41 -7.59
CA TYR A 518 -6.38 4.33 -6.65
C TYR A 518 -7.52 4.03 -5.68
N LEU A 519 -8.28 5.03 -5.24
CA LEU A 519 -9.49 4.81 -4.45
C LEU A 519 -10.55 4.04 -5.25
N ALA A 520 -10.74 4.38 -6.53
CA ALA A 520 -11.69 3.67 -7.39
C ALA A 520 -11.28 2.21 -7.63
N LEU A 521 -9.99 1.93 -7.80
CA LEU A 521 -9.48 0.55 -7.91
C LEU A 521 -9.70 -0.26 -6.63
N THR A 522 -9.67 0.40 -5.47
CA THR A 522 -9.94 -0.23 -4.16
C THR A 522 -11.44 -0.42 -3.89
N GLY A 523 -12.31 0.20 -4.69
CA GLY A 523 -13.76 -0.01 -4.62
C GLY A 523 -14.56 1.16 -4.06
N TYR A 524 -13.99 2.37 -4.07
CA TYR A 524 -14.72 3.61 -3.77
C TYR A 524 -15.28 4.28 -5.02
N ARG A 525 -16.16 5.26 -4.81
CA ARG A 525 -16.64 6.20 -5.84
C ARG A 525 -16.36 7.63 -5.38
N PRO A 526 -15.10 8.07 -5.39
CA PRO A 526 -14.76 9.42 -4.96
C PRO A 526 -15.32 10.47 -5.91
N ILE A 527 -15.57 11.67 -5.38
CA ILE A 527 -15.97 12.83 -6.16
C ILE A 527 -14.84 13.84 -6.16
N VAL A 528 -14.43 14.25 -7.36
CA VAL A 528 -13.39 15.27 -7.58
C VAL A 528 -14.06 16.60 -7.85
N PHE A 529 -13.71 17.63 -7.10
CA PHE A 529 -14.15 19.02 -7.30
C PHE A 529 -13.03 19.81 -7.96
N GLU A 530 -13.33 20.46 -9.09
CA GLU A 530 -12.39 21.25 -9.86
C GLU A 530 -12.95 22.65 -10.11
N LYS A 531 -12.20 23.70 -9.78
CA LYS A 531 -12.63 25.07 -9.99
C LYS A 531 -12.72 25.47 -11.46
N ASN A 532 -11.87 24.92 -12.31
CA ASN A 532 -11.84 25.20 -13.74
C ASN A 532 -12.89 24.38 -14.50
N GLU A 533 -13.17 24.78 -15.75
CA GLU A 533 -14.14 24.10 -16.62
C GLU A 533 -13.67 22.72 -17.09
N LYS A 534 -12.36 22.48 -17.16
CA LYS A 534 -11.76 21.21 -17.61
C LYS A 534 -10.84 20.62 -16.52
N PRO A 535 -10.82 19.29 -16.36
CA PRO A 535 -9.90 18.63 -15.45
C PRO A 535 -8.49 18.55 -16.06
N GLY A 536 -7.51 18.18 -15.24
CA GLY A 536 -6.13 17.95 -15.64
C GLY A 536 -5.13 18.91 -14.98
N GLY A 537 -5.61 20.02 -14.40
CA GLY A 537 -4.75 21.03 -13.75
C GLY A 537 -3.68 21.54 -14.73
N MET A 538 -2.41 21.56 -14.29
CA MET A 538 -1.30 22.05 -15.15
C MET A 538 -1.06 21.20 -16.40
N LEU A 539 -1.51 19.96 -16.48
CA LEU A 539 -1.46 19.16 -17.71
C LEU A 539 -2.36 19.77 -18.81
N THR A 540 -3.47 20.36 -18.40
CA THR A 540 -4.43 21.00 -19.31
C THR A 540 -4.09 22.47 -19.54
N TYR A 541 -3.81 23.21 -18.48
CA TYR A 541 -3.71 24.68 -18.53
C TYR A 541 -2.28 25.24 -18.54
N GLY A 542 -1.28 24.48 -18.09
CA GLY A 542 0.10 24.95 -17.99
C GLY A 542 1.02 24.42 -19.09
N ILE A 543 0.97 23.13 -19.39
CA ILE A 543 1.86 22.51 -20.37
C ILE A 543 1.35 22.78 -21.78
N PRO A 544 2.18 23.33 -22.69
CA PRO A 544 1.75 23.63 -24.07
C PRO A 544 1.35 22.40 -24.87
N SER A 545 0.39 22.58 -25.80
CA SER A 545 -0.16 21.48 -26.61
C SER A 545 0.85 20.84 -27.56
N TYR A 546 1.92 21.54 -27.95
CA TYR A 546 2.99 20.96 -28.76
C TYR A 546 3.90 19.98 -27.99
N LYS A 547 3.81 19.96 -26.64
CA LYS A 547 4.44 18.96 -25.77
C LYS A 547 3.46 17.89 -25.32
N LEU A 548 2.21 18.30 -25.02
CA LEU A 548 1.18 17.43 -24.48
C LEU A 548 -0.19 17.78 -25.05
N GLU A 549 -0.65 17.01 -26.01
CA GLU A 549 -1.95 17.19 -26.64
C GLU A 549 -3.09 17.01 -25.62
N LYS A 550 -4.08 17.89 -25.65
CA LYS A 550 -5.15 17.93 -24.64
C LYS A 550 -6.12 16.75 -24.75
N ASP A 551 -6.30 16.21 -25.93
CA ASP A 551 -7.06 14.98 -26.18
C ASP A 551 -6.39 13.74 -25.53
N VAL A 552 -5.07 13.70 -25.46
CA VAL A 552 -4.33 12.67 -24.74
C VAL A 552 -4.60 12.75 -23.23
N VAL A 553 -4.60 13.95 -22.64
CA VAL A 553 -4.91 14.17 -21.23
C VAL A 553 -6.35 13.71 -20.94
N GLU A 554 -7.30 14.13 -21.75
CA GLU A 554 -8.71 13.77 -21.60
C GLU A 554 -8.93 12.26 -21.74
N ALA A 555 -8.28 11.61 -22.71
CA ALA A 555 -8.38 10.17 -22.91
C ALA A 555 -7.86 9.35 -21.72
N GLU A 556 -6.84 9.83 -21.00
CA GLU A 556 -6.38 9.18 -19.77
C GLU A 556 -7.34 9.43 -18.59
N ILE A 557 -7.94 10.63 -18.51
CA ILE A 557 -8.94 10.97 -17.49
C ILE A 557 -10.23 10.16 -17.70
N ASP A 558 -10.61 9.86 -18.93
CA ASP A 558 -11.77 9.03 -19.23
C ASP A 558 -11.69 7.62 -18.67
N ILE A 559 -10.49 7.05 -18.56
CA ILE A 559 -10.29 5.78 -17.85
C ILE A 559 -10.66 5.92 -16.37
N ILE A 560 -10.32 7.05 -15.75
CA ILE A 560 -10.63 7.33 -14.33
C ILE A 560 -12.14 7.45 -14.14
N ARG A 561 -12.84 8.17 -15.05
CA ARG A 561 -14.31 8.26 -15.06
C ARG A 561 -14.95 6.88 -15.24
N THR A 562 -14.41 6.06 -16.14
CA THR A 562 -14.91 4.69 -16.40
C THR A 562 -14.80 3.80 -15.16
N LEU A 563 -13.83 4.04 -14.28
CA LEU A 563 -13.71 3.35 -13.00
C LEU A 563 -14.78 3.79 -11.98
N GLY A 564 -15.59 4.81 -12.28
CA GLY A 564 -16.69 5.27 -11.44
C GLY A 564 -16.37 6.54 -10.62
N VAL A 565 -15.33 7.28 -11.01
CA VAL A 565 -15.03 8.59 -10.42
C VAL A 565 -15.89 9.66 -11.07
N GLU A 566 -16.58 10.46 -10.26
CA GLU A 566 -17.30 11.65 -10.70
C GLU A 566 -16.36 12.86 -10.61
N ILE A 567 -16.31 13.69 -11.67
CA ILE A 567 -15.53 14.94 -11.70
C ILE A 567 -16.49 16.10 -11.91
N LYS A 568 -16.59 16.98 -10.92
CA LYS A 568 -17.42 18.20 -10.93
C LYS A 568 -16.54 19.41 -11.23
N CYS A 569 -16.52 19.83 -12.50
CA CYS A 569 -15.82 21.03 -12.94
C CYS A 569 -16.65 22.28 -12.71
N GLY A 570 -16.01 23.46 -12.63
CA GLY A 570 -16.65 24.74 -12.36
C GLY A 570 -17.14 24.88 -10.90
N VAL A 571 -16.59 24.11 -9.96
CA VAL A 571 -16.96 24.16 -8.53
C VAL A 571 -15.72 24.47 -7.70
N GLU A 572 -15.66 25.66 -7.12
CA GLU A 572 -14.59 26.10 -6.25
C GLU A 572 -14.94 25.82 -4.78
N VAL A 573 -14.29 24.82 -4.16
CA VAL A 573 -14.48 24.53 -2.75
C VAL A 573 -13.83 25.64 -1.92
N GLY A 574 -14.57 26.11 -0.90
CA GLY A 574 -14.24 27.32 -0.13
C GLY A 574 -14.97 28.57 -0.62
N LYS A 575 -15.63 28.50 -1.80
CA LYS A 575 -16.41 29.61 -2.36
C LYS A 575 -17.84 29.17 -2.71
N ASP A 576 -17.99 28.16 -3.59
CA ASP A 576 -19.30 27.67 -4.03
C ASP A 576 -19.87 26.64 -3.05
N ILE A 577 -19.01 25.88 -2.38
CA ILE A 577 -19.32 24.93 -1.32
C ILE A 577 -18.15 24.86 -0.35
N THR A 578 -18.43 24.77 0.94
CA THR A 578 -17.41 24.67 2.00
C THR A 578 -17.13 23.21 2.40
N LEU A 579 -15.98 22.96 3.06
CA LEU A 579 -15.67 21.64 3.61
C LEU A 579 -16.70 21.20 4.67
N ASP A 580 -17.21 22.15 5.45
CA ASP A 580 -18.25 21.87 6.46
C ASP A 580 -19.60 21.48 5.83
N GLU A 581 -19.97 22.06 4.70
CA GLU A 581 -21.17 21.64 3.97
C GLU A 581 -20.99 20.24 3.37
N LEU A 582 -19.81 19.94 2.84
CA LEU A 582 -19.49 18.58 2.38
C LEU A 582 -19.53 17.56 3.54
N ARG A 583 -19.02 17.90 4.74
CA ARG A 583 -19.16 17.03 5.93
C ARG A 583 -20.64 16.78 6.29
N LYS A 584 -21.48 17.81 6.23
CA LYS A 584 -22.93 17.68 6.46
C LYS A 584 -23.60 16.80 5.41
N ASP A 585 -23.09 16.81 4.19
CA ASP A 585 -23.51 15.91 3.10
C ASP A 585 -22.98 14.46 3.26
N GLY A 586 -22.21 14.19 4.32
CA GLY A 586 -21.70 12.87 4.70
C GLY A 586 -20.35 12.50 4.07
N TYR A 587 -19.56 13.46 3.61
CA TYR A 587 -18.17 13.20 3.25
C TYR A 587 -17.33 12.98 4.50
N GLU A 588 -16.52 11.92 4.48
CA GLU A 588 -15.77 11.45 5.65
C GLU A 588 -14.27 11.80 5.57
N ALA A 589 -13.75 12.07 4.38
CA ALA A 589 -12.35 12.42 4.17
C ALA A 589 -12.18 13.33 2.94
N PHE A 590 -11.14 14.18 3.00
CA PHE A 590 -10.82 15.19 2.00
C PHE A 590 -9.37 15.05 1.56
N TYR A 591 -9.12 15.01 0.25
CA TYR A 591 -7.77 15.08 -0.31
C TYR A 591 -7.58 16.40 -1.04
N ILE A 592 -6.75 17.30 -0.49
CA ILE A 592 -6.49 18.61 -1.09
C ILE A 592 -5.28 18.52 -2.01
N ALA A 593 -5.50 18.75 -3.30
CA ALA A 593 -4.52 18.64 -4.38
C ALA A 593 -4.62 19.81 -5.37
N ILE A 594 -4.78 21.04 -4.83
CA ILE A 594 -5.00 22.27 -5.61
C ILE A 594 -3.76 22.77 -6.36
N GLY A 595 -2.59 22.17 -6.13
CA GLY A 595 -1.34 22.55 -6.78
C GLY A 595 -0.79 23.91 -6.34
N CYS A 596 -0.01 24.54 -7.22
CA CYS A 596 0.54 25.88 -7.08
C CYS A 596 0.11 26.71 -8.31
N GLN A 597 -1.07 27.33 -8.24
CA GLN A 597 -1.66 28.08 -9.37
C GLN A 597 -1.30 29.56 -9.33
N GLY A 598 -0.88 30.07 -8.18
CA GLY A 598 -0.45 31.47 -8.03
C GLY A 598 0.98 31.69 -8.51
N SER A 599 1.33 32.95 -8.70
CA SER A 599 2.67 33.37 -9.08
C SER A 599 3.39 34.03 -7.89
N ARG A 600 4.71 34.00 -7.93
CA ARG A 600 5.53 34.82 -7.03
C ARG A 600 5.71 36.19 -7.66
N LYS A 601 5.61 37.24 -6.82
CA LYS A 601 5.96 38.59 -7.22
C LYS A 601 7.48 38.82 -7.10
N SER A 602 8.02 39.62 -8.01
CA SER A 602 9.42 40.03 -7.96
C SER A 602 9.67 41.10 -6.89
N GLY A 603 8.65 41.90 -6.61
CA GLY A 603 8.69 42.99 -5.65
C GLY A 603 9.46 44.22 -6.18
N VAL A 604 9.61 44.33 -7.49
CA VAL A 604 10.22 45.50 -8.13
C VAL A 604 9.19 46.56 -8.52
N ASP A 605 9.63 47.80 -8.59
CA ASP A 605 8.77 48.90 -9.04
C ASP A 605 8.24 48.63 -10.46
N GLY A 606 6.97 48.94 -10.69
CA GLY A 606 6.31 48.77 -11.98
C GLY A 606 5.74 47.36 -12.27
N GLU A 607 5.84 46.44 -11.36
CA GLU A 607 5.35 45.05 -11.52
C GLU A 607 3.82 44.94 -11.75
N ASP A 608 3.06 45.92 -11.26
CA ASP A 608 1.59 45.93 -11.41
C ASP A 608 1.12 46.69 -12.72
N ALA A 609 2.04 47.05 -13.61
CA ALA A 609 1.71 47.73 -14.84
C ALA A 609 1.00 46.79 -15.85
N ASP A 610 0.06 47.39 -16.64
CA ASP A 610 -0.59 46.65 -17.74
C ASP A 610 0.47 46.21 -18.77
N GLY A 611 0.50 44.92 -19.08
CA GLY A 611 1.54 44.28 -19.89
C GLY A 611 2.50 43.40 -19.09
N VAL A 612 2.48 43.45 -17.76
CA VAL A 612 3.17 42.44 -16.89
C VAL A 612 2.18 41.32 -16.56
N MET A 613 2.58 40.09 -16.78
CA MET A 613 1.75 38.93 -16.48
C MET A 613 2.59 37.80 -15.95
N SER A 614 2.00 36.92 -15.11
CA SER A 614 2.68 35.73 -14.67
C SER A 614 2.77 34.68 -15.77
N ALA A 615 3.75 33.79 -15.65
CA ALA A 615 3.91 32.65 -16.55
C ALA A 615 2.68 31.72 -16.53
N VAL A 616 2.08 31.54 -15.35
CA VAL A 616 0.90 30.66 -15.20
C VAL A 616 -0.29 31.25 -15.92
N ASP A 617 -0.53 32.56 -15.79
CA ASP A 617 -1.70 33.22 -16.39
C ASP A 617 -1.62 33.24 -17.91
N ILE A 618 -0.47 33.56 -18.50
CA ILE A 618 -0.33 33.57 -19.97
C ILE A 618 -0.41 32.16 -20.56
N LEU A 619 0.14 31.14 -19.91
CA LEU A 619 0.01 29.75 -20.37
C LEU A 619 -1.44 29.28 -20.28
N HIS A 620 -2.16 29.66 -19.22
CA HIS A 620 -3.59 29.39 -19.07
C HIS A 620 -4.39 30.05 -20.19
N GLU A 621 -4.17 31.35 -20.48
CA GLU A 621 -4.85 32.08 -21.56
C GLU A 621 -4.59 31.44 -22.92
N ILE A 622 -3.34 31.04 -23.21
CA ILE A 622 -3.00 30.35 -24.48
C ILE A 622 -3.64 28.95 -24.51
N ALA A 623 -3.75 28.24 -23.40
CA ALA A 623 -4.40 26.93 -23.37
C ALA A 623 -5.90 27.00 -23.63
N GLU A 624 -6.57 28.07 -23.20
CA GLU A 624 -7.98 28.32 -23.48
C GLU A 624 -8.21 28.88 -24.89
N ASN A 625 -7.30 29.72 -25.38
CA ASN A 625 -7.39 30.38 -26.68
C ASN A 625 -6.09 30.24 -27.48
N HIS A 626 -5.97 29.16 -28.24
CA HIS A 626 -4.81 28.93 -29.12
C HIS A 626 -4.66 29.96 -30.27
N ASP A 627 -5.71 30.72 -30.54
CA ASP A 627 -5.72 31.79 -31.59
C ASP A 627 -5.38 33.16 -30.98
N LEU A 628 -4.85 33.23 -29.77
CA LEU A 628 -4.39 34.45 -29.11
C LEU A 628 -3.40 35.15 -30.04
N ASP A 629 -3.72 36.38 -30.46
CA ASP A 629 -2.89 37.16 -31.38
C ASP A 629 -1.97 38.12 -30.60
N LEU A 630 -0.68 37.79 -30.57
CA LEU A 630 0.37 38.61 -29.95
C LEU A 630 1.26 39.30 -30.98
N LYS A 631 0.84 39.36 -32.26
CA LYS A 631 1.62 40.00 -33.32
C LYS A 631 1.96 41.45 -33.00
N GLY A 632 3.22 41.78 -33.19
CA GLY A 632 3.72 43.14 -32.99
C GLY A 632 4.03 43.49 -31.53
N ASN A 633 3.74 42.62 -30.57
CA ASN A 633 4.16 42.80 -29.18
C ASN A 633 5.64 42.38 -28.98
N LYS A 634 6.46 43.29 -28.55
CA LYS A 634 7.82 43.01 -28.09
C LYS A 634 7.77 42.44 -26.71
N THR A 635 8.22 41.21 -26.58
CA THR A 635 8.03 40.41 -25.36
C THR A 635 9.37 40.05 -24.71
N VAL A 636 9.45 40.21 -23.41
CA VAL A 636 10.57 39.73 -22.56
C VAL A 636 10.07 38.67 -21.59
N VAL A 637 10.81 37.57 -21.44
CA VAL A 637 10.52 36.49 -20.46
C VAL A 637 11.59 36.47 -19.37
N ILE A 638 11.17 36.54 -18.13
CA ILE A 638 12.06 36.52 -16.95
C ILE A 638 11.98 35.18 -16.27
N GLY A 639 13.08 34.41 -16.27
CA GLY A 639 13.23 33.11 -15.62
C GLY A 639 14.06 32.14 -16.45
N GLY A 640 14.64 31.11 -15.79
CA GLY A 640 15.53 30.11 -16.41
C GLY A 640 15.04 28.67 -16.32
N GLY A 641 13.81 28.43 -15.86
CA GLY A 641 13.21 27.09 -15.73
C GLY A 641 12.37 26.67 -16.94
N ASN A 642 11.93 25.41 -16.97
CA ASN A 642 11.09 24.85 -18.04
C ASN A 642 9.83 25.68 -18.30
N VAL A 643 9.22 26.27 -17.27
CA VAL A 643 8.04 27.13 -17.41
C VAL A 643 8.36 28.39 -18.20
N ALA A 644 9.55 29.00 -18.00
CA ALA A 644 9.99 30.16 -18.78
C ALA A 644 10.19 29.80 -20.27
N VAL A 645 10.75 28.62 -20.54
CA VAL A 645 10.88 28.06 -21.89
C VAL A 645 9.52 27.90 -22.52
N ASP A 646 8.55 27.32 -21.79
CA ASP A 646 7.18 27.13 -22.27
C ASP A 646 6.50 28.46 -22.62
N VAL A 647 6.67 29.48 -21.80
CA VAL A 647 6.15 30.84 -22.08
C VAL A 647 6.78 31.42 -23.33
N ALA A 648 8.10 31.42 -23.43
CA ALA A 648 8.83 32.01 -24.54
C ALA A 648 8.44 31.36 -25.90
N ARG A 649 8.43 30.02 -25.90
CA ARG A 649 8.08 29.25 -27.11
C ARG A 649 6.59 29.37 -27.46
N SER A 650 5.69 29.41 -26.46
CA SER A 650 4.24 29.55 -26.73
C SER A 650 3.86 30.94 -27.23
N THR A 651 4.39 31.98 -26.58
CA THR A 651 4.12 33.39 -27.03
C THR A 651 4.67 33.68 -28.43
N LYS A 652 5.83 33.10 -28.76
CA LYS A 652 6.37 33.14 -30.13
C LYS A 652 5.43 32.50 -31.15
N ARG A 653 4.81 31.35 -30.82
CA ARG A 653 3.80 30.70 -31.67
C ARG A 653 2.54 31.53 -31.83
N CYS A 654 2.18 32.33 -30.82
CA CYS A 654 1.10 33.32 -30.91
C CYS A 654 1.50 34.59 -31.67
N GLY A 655 2.70 34.65 -32.24
CA GLY A 655 3.17 35.74 -33.08
C GLY A 655 3.93 36.86 -32.38
N ALA A 656 4.22 36.74 -31.09
CA ALA A 656 5.03 37.75 -30.37
C ALA A 656 6.48 37.81 -30.89
N ASP A 657 7.03 39.02 -30.88
CA ASP A 657 8.46 39.27 -31.09
C ASP A 657 9.18 39.05 -29.73
N VAL A 658 9.62 37.79 -29.48
CA VAL A 658 10.32 37.44 -28.24
C VAL A 658 11.76 37.93 -28.30
N LEU A 659 12.03 39.06 -27.64
CA LEU A 659 13.34 39.71 -27.60
C LEU A 659 14.38 38.85 -26.85
N GLY A 660 13.97 38.02 -25.95
CA GLY A 660 14.79 37.05 -25.25
C GLY A 660 14.22 36.57 -23.92
N MET A 661 14.85 35.50 -23.42
CA MET A 661 14.71 35.05 -22.04
C MET A 661 15.88 35.60 -21.21
N PHE A 662 15.61 36.04 -19.98
CA PHE A 662 16.61 36.57 -19.04
C PHE A 662 16.50 35.81 -17.71
N CYS A 663 17.62 35.25 -17.24
CA CYS A 663 17.65 34.47 -16.00
C CYS A 663 18.90 34.78 -15.17
N LEU A 664 18.78 34.50 -13.88
CA LEU A 664 19.87 34.75 -12.89
C LEU A 664 21.05 33.79 -13.10
N GLU A 665 20.75 32.58 -13.50
CA GLU A 665 21.70 31.46 -13.57
C GLU A 665 22.67 31.59 -14.74
N SER A 666 23.86 30.95 -14.59
CA SER A 666 24.72 30.65 -15.74
C SER A 666 24.06 29.59 -16.65
N ARG A 667 24.62 29.37 -17.83
CA ARG A 667 24.10 28.36 -18.77
C ARG A 667 24.06 26.95 -18.15
N GLU A 668 25.09 26.61 -17.36
CA GLU A 668 25.26 25.32 -16.71
C GLU A 668 24.39 25.15 -15.48
N GLU A 669 23.96 26.24 -14.84
CA GLU A 669 23.16 26.25 -13.63
C GLU A 669 21.66 26.40 -13.90
N MET A 670 21.26 26.60 -15.16
CA MET A 670 19.84 26.76 -15.51
C MET A 670 19.02 25.56 -15.05
N PRO A 671 17.87 25.77 -14.38
CA PRO A 671 17.00 24.68 -13.96
C PRO A 671 16.20 24.03 -15.11
N ALA A 672 16.16 24.65 -16.30
CA ALA A 672 15.58 24.02 -17.47
C ALA A 672 16.44 22.84 -17.97
N SER A 673 15.81 21.82 -18.55
CA SER A 673 16.52 20.68 -19.11
C SER A 673 17.32 21.07 -20.36
N GLU A 674 18.42 20.38 -20.64
CA GLU A 674 19.24 20.62 -21.83
C GLU A 674 18.44 20.51 -23.14
N GLU A 675 17.49 19.56 -23.20
CA GLU A 675 16.59 19.36 -24.34
C GLU A 675 15.74 20.61 -24.58
N GLU A 676 15.15 21.18 -23.52
CA GLU A 676 14.34 22.39 -23.57
C GLU A 676 15.13 23.62 -23.96
N ILE A 677 16.34 23.76 -23.45
CA ILE A 677 17.24 24.87 -23.77
C ILE A 677 17.63 24.78 -25.25
N PHE A 678 18.04 23.60 -25.72
CA PHE A 678 18.40 23.38 -27.12
C PHE A 678 17.25 23.72 -28.08
N GLU A 679 16.02 23.26 -27.81
CA GLU A 679 14.86 23.55 -28.63
C GLU A 679 14.51 25.05 -28.66
N THR A 680 14.70 25.73 -27.52
CA THR A 680 14.49 27.19 -27.42
C THR A 680 15.45 27.95 -28.31
N GLU A 681 16.72 27.58 -28.27
CA GLU A 681 17.76 28.18 -29.10
C GLU A 681 17.56 27.84 -30.60
N ASP A 682 17.16 26.61 -30.94
CA ASP A 682 16.87 26.16 -32.31
C ASP A 682 15.65 26.91 -32.91
N GLU A 683 14.70 27.27 -32.04
CA GLU A 683 13.57 28.15 -32.44
C GLU A 683 13.99 29.64 -32.59
N GLY A 684 15.25 29.96 -32.36
CA GLY A 684 15.81 31.31 -32.49
C GLY A 684 15.39 32.26 -31.37
N ILE A 685 15.16 31.77 -30.17
CA ILE A 685 14.92 32.58 -28.98
C ILE A 685 16.25 32.71 -28.23
N GLN A 686 16.68 33.95 -28.02
CA GLN A 686 17.94 34.22 -27.32
C GLN A 686 17.79 34.01 -25.79
N ILE A 687 18.71 33.26 -25.18
CA ILE A 687 18.78 33.07 -23.72
C ILE A 687 19.92 33.91 -23.16
N ASN A 688 19.62 34.84 -22.26
CA ASN A 688 20.56 35.79 -21.65
C ASN A 688 20.76 35.43 -20.18
N ASN A 689 21.90 34.81 -19.90
CA ASN A 689 22.28 34.34 -18.55
C ASN A 689 22.91 35.44 -17.67
N GLY A 690 22.69 35.37 -16.37
CA GLY A 690 23.25 36.27 -15.39
C GLY A 690 22.56 37.63 -15.32
N TRP A 691 21.25 37.72 -15.54
CA TRP A 691 20.49 38.98 -15.47
C TRP A 691 19.26 38.82 -14.57
N GLY A 692 19.06 39.77 -13.65
CA GLY A 692 17.89 39.91 -12.79
C GLY A 692 17.14 41.22 -13.08
N VAL A 693 15.86 41.25 -12.74
CA VAL A 693 15.06 42.48 -12.88
C VAL A 693 15.48 43.51 -11.82
N LYS A 694 15.68 44.76 -12.21
CA LYS A 694 15.92 45.91 -11.33
C LYS A 694 14.64 46.72 -11.14
N GLU A 695 13.98 47.10 -12.24
CA GLU A 695 12.71 47.84 -12.27
C GLU A 695 11.98 47.60 -13.60
N ILE A 696 10.69 47.79 -13.61
CA ILE A 696 9.86 47.72 -14.81
C ILE A 696 9.41 49.16 -15.14
N LEU A 697 9.71 49.58 -16.39
CA LEU A 697 9.37 50.90 -16.86
C LEU A 697 7.94 50.92 -17.35
N ALA A 698 7.14 51.88 -16.89
CA ALA A 698 5.76 52.04 -17.31
C ALA A 698 5.41 53.53 -17.57
N GLU A 699 4.68 53.80 -18.62
CA GLU A 699 4.11 55.12 -18.91
C GLU A 699 2.57 55.00 -18.98
N ASN A 700 1.89 55.90 -18.27
CA ASN A 700 0.43 55.87 -18.14
C ASN A 700 -0.13 54.49 -17.69
N GLY A 701 0.63 53.78 -16.84
CA GLY A 701 0.25 52.46 -16.30
C GLY A 701 0.50 51.29 -17.26
N LYS A 702 1.13 51.48 -18.40
CA LYS A 702 1.47 50.45 -19.39
C LYS A 702 2.97 50.23 -19.46
N VAL A 703 3.40 49.01 -19.64
CA VAL A 703 4.82 48.62 -19.78
C VAL A 703 5.40 49.30 -21.02
N THR A 704 6.59 49.91 -20.89
CA THR A 704 7.41 50.45 -21.98
C THR A 704 8.80 49.82 -22.02
N GLY A 705 9.19 49.08 -20.99
CA GLY A 705 10.50 48.40 -20.94
C GLY A 705 10.80 47.76 -19.58
N VAL A 706 11.96 47.18 -19.50
CA VAL A 706 12.54 46.61 -18.28
C VAL A 706 14.00 46.98 -18.13
N VAL A 707 14.40 47.37 -16.93
CA VAL A 707 15.78 47.54 -16.57
C VAL A 707 16.27 46.29 -15.85
N LEU A 708 17.30 45.69 -16.40
CA LEU A 708 17.96 44.49 -15.83
C LEU A 708 19.27 44.87 -15.18
N LYS A 709 19.66 44.13 -14.15
CA LYS A 709 20.91 44.23 -13.45
C LYS A 709 21.71 42.93 -13.47
N LYS A 710 23.03 43.01 -13.56
CA LYS A 710 23.89 41.84 -13.66
C LYS A 710 23.84 41.01 -12.38
N CYS A 711 23.50 39.72 -12.51
CA CYS A 711 23.63 38.75 -11.43
C CYS A 711 25.06 38.17 -11.44
N THR A 712 25.77 38.33 -10.34
CA THR A 712 27.15 37.84 -10.20
C THR A 712 27.27 36.46 -9.55
N SER A 713 26.27 36.09 -8.76
CA SER A 713 26.14 34.73 -8.15
C SER A 713 24.72 34.48 -7.76
N VAL A 714 24.19 33.28 -8.02
CA VAL A 714 22.85 32.86 -7.62
C VAL A 714 22.79 32.28 -6.21
N LYS A 715 23.91 31.70 -5.76
CA LYS A 715 24.02 31.03 -4.45
C LYS A 715 25.07 31.71 -3.55
N ASP A 716 24.83 31.67 -2.26
CA ASP A 716 25.83 32.06 -1.26
C ASP A 716 26.90 30.98 -1.06
N ALA A 717 27.88 31.29 -0.21
CA ALA A 717 28.99 30.38 0.11
C ALA A 717 28.57 29.03 0.72
N ASN A 718 27.33 28.92 1.20
CA ASN A 718 26.74 27.71 1.74
C ASN A 718 25.87 26.95 0.71
N GLY A 719 25.86 27.39 -0.55
CA GLY A 719 25.04 26.80 -1.61
C GLY A 719 23.54 27.13 -1.54
N LYS A 720 23.13 28.07 -0.70
CA LYS A 720 21.74 28.49 -0.53
C LYS A 720 21.44 29.60 -1.54
N PHE A 721 20.25 29.54 -2.15
CA PHE A 721 19.76 30.57 -3.07
C PHE A 721 19.73 31.96 -2.38
N ASN A 722 20.60 32.84 -2.85
CA ASN A 722 20.79 34.19 -2.35
C ASN A 722 21.50 35.03 -3.43
N PRO A 723 20.81 35.45 -4.49
CA PRO A 723 21.41 36.08 -5.64
C PRO A 723 22.10 37.42 -5.27
N GLN A 724 23.31 37.63 -5.82
CA GLN A 724 24.12 38.84 -5.65
C GLN A 724 24.16 39.59 -6.97
N TYR A 725 24.10 40.94 -6.92
CA TYR A 725 23.99 41.75 -8.09
C TYR A 725 25.07 42.85 -8.14
N ASP A 726 25.47 43.18 -9.38
CA ASP A 726 26.13 44.47 -9.63
C ASP A 726 25.06 45.49 -10.05
N GLU A 727 24.77 46.41 -9.14
CA GLU A 727 23.75 47.42 -9.34
C GLU A 727 24.14 48.48 -10.40
N ASN A 728 25.43 48.56 -10.78
CA ASN A 728 25.95 49.51 -11.79
C ASN A 728 25.98 48.88 -13.19
N ASP A 729 26.06 47.56 -13.30
CA ASP A 729 25.97 46.87 -14.61
C ASP A 729 24.51 46.61 -14.95
N THR A 730 23.90 47.52 -15.70
CA THR A 730 22.50 47.50 -16.04
C THR A 730 22.26 47.54 -17.55
N GLN A 731 21.16 46.89 -17.96
CA GLN A 731 20.71 46.89 -19.34
C GLN A 731 19.21 47.25 -19.41
N THR A 732 18.84 48.19 -20.27
CA THR A 732 17.45 48.55 -20.53
C THR A 732 16.97 47.92 -21.81
N ILE A 733 15.80 47.27 -21.78
CA ILE A 733 15.17 46.67 -22.95
C ILE A 733 13.78 47.28 -23.13
N GLU A 734 13.53 47.90 -24.27
CA GLU A 734 12.19 48.37 -24.63
C GLU A 734 11.30 47.21 -25.00
N CYS A 735 10.16 47.03 -24.34
CA CYS A 735 9.18 45.97 -24.59
C CYS A 735 7.79 46.40 -24.19
N ASP A 736 6.81 45.72 -24.77
CA ASP A 736 5.39 45.96 -24.52
C ASP A 736 4.81 44.98 -23.51
N ARG A 737 5.47 43.82 -23.34
CA ARG A 737 5.02 42.76 -22.45
C ARG A 737 6.20 42.09 -21.71
N ILE A 738 5.93 41.79 -20.45
CA ILE A 738 6.88 41.08 -19.59
C ILE A 738 6.18 39.91 -18.96
N TYR A 739 6.74 38.68 -19.13
CA TYR A 739 6.22 37.49 -18.50
C TYR A 739 7.18 37.04 -17.41
N LEU A 740 6.65 37.02 -16.17
CA LEU A 740 7.41 36.65 -14.98
C LEU A 740 7.28 35.14 -14.70
N SER A 741 8.38 34.40 -14.86
CA SER A 741 8.48 32.96 -14.58
C SER A 741 9.44 32.69 -13.42
N ILE A 742 9.25 33.39 -12.29
CA ILE A 742 10.14 33.40 -11.13
C ILE A 742 9.66 32.52 -9.97
N GLY A 743 8.78 31.58 -10.24
CA GLY A 743 8.25 30.61 -9.32
C GLY A 743 6.75 30.71 -9.11
N GLN A 744 6.21 29.67 -8.50
CA GLN A 744 4.78 29.50 -8.25
C GLN A 744 4.46 29.59 -6.76
N SER A 745 3.19 29.88 -6.42
CA SER A 745 2.69 29.97 -5.04
C SER A 745 1.37 29.22 -4.89
N ILE A 746 1.04 28.89 -3.65
CA ILE A 746 -0.23 28.24 -3.31
C ILE A 746 -1.28 29.33 -3.11
N GLU A 747 -2.44 29.15 -3.75
CA GLU A 747 -3.63 29.99 -3.57
C GLU A 747 -4.70 29.19 -2.82
N TRP A 748 -4.85 29.47 -1.55
CA TRP A 748 -5.84 28.80 -0.69
C TRP A 748 -7.26 29.35 -0.87
N GLY A 749 -7.42 30.65 -1.24
CA GLY A 749 -8.72 31.30 -1.13
C GLY A 749 -9.28 31.11 0.28
N ASN A 750 -10.56 30.72 0.37
CA ASN A 750 -11.22 30.42 1.64
C ASN A 750 -11.29 28.89 1.92
N LEU A 751 -10.58 28.05 1.17
CA LEU A 751 -10.69 26.60 1.23
C LEU A 751 -10.47 26.02 2.64
N ILE A 752 -9.50 26.57 3.37
CA ILE A 752 -9.11 26.07 4.70
C ILE A 752 -9.56 27.00 5.84
N ASP A 753 -10.47 27.94 5.56
CA ASP A 753 -10.98 28.84 6.59
C ASP A 753 -11.75 28.06 7.66
N GLY A 754 -11.31 28.20 8.91
CA GLY A 754 -11.89 27.48 10.04
C GLY A 754 -11.35 26.07 10.26
N GLU A 755 -10.45 25.58 9.40
CA GLU A 755 -9.84 24.27 9.53
C GLU A 755 -8.53 24.30 10.35
N ALA A 756 -8.24 23.22 11.06
CA ALA A 756 -6.98 23.05 11.81
C ALA A 756 -5.83 22.61 10.89
N VAL A 757 -5.58 23.39 9.84
CA VAL A 757 -4.48 23.16 8.89
C VAL A 757 -3.39 24.19 9.16
N GLU A 758 -2.27 23.75 9.69
CA GLU A 758 -1.11 24.61 9.92
C GLU A 758 -0.33 24.83 8.62
N LEU A 759 0.01 26.08 8.35
CA LEU A 759 0.81 26.47 7.20
C LEU A 759 2.27 26.74 7.61
N GLY A 760 3.20 26.19 6.84
CA GLY A 760 4.62 26.40 6.98
C GLY A 760 5.20 27.41 5.98
N ARG A 761 6.45 27.24 5.65
CA ARG A 761 7.16 28.12 4.71
C ARG A 761 6.51 28.06 3.31
N GLY A 762 6.26 29.22 2.72
CA GLY A 762 5.64 29.35 1.40
C GLY A 762 4.16 28.97 1.37
N ASN A 763 3.47 29.08 2.51
CA ASN A 763 2.09 28.70 2.71
C ASN A 763 1.79 27.21 2.42
N ALA A 764 2.82 26.36 2.46
CA ALA A 764 2.62 24.91 2.32
C ALA A 764 2.02 24.34 3.61
N PRO A 765 1.04 23.40 3.52
CA PRO A 765 0.42 22.80 4.69
C PRO A 765 1.41 21.87 5.40
N GLN A 766 1.39 21.87 6.71
CA GLN A 766 2.10 20.88 7.50
C GLN A 766 1.32 19.57 7.54
N ALA A 767 1.97 18.47 7.20
CA ALA A 767 1.38 17.15 7.22
C ALA A 767 2.43 16.07 7.53
N ASP A 768 1.98 14.92 8.01
CA ASP A 768 2.85 13.77 8.21
C ASP A 768 3.39 13.26 6.88
N SER A 769 4.68 13.10 6.77
CA SER A 769 5.38 12.76 5.52
C SER A 769 5.07 11.37 4.97
N LEU A 770 4.53 10.46 5.79
CA LEU A 770 4.14 9.12 5.37
C LEU A 770 2.65 9.05 5.02
N THR A 771 1.82 9.67 5.85
CA THR A 771 0.37 9.55 5.74
C THR A 771 -0.27 10.70 4.96
N TYR A 772 0.46 11.80 4.79
CA TYR A 772 -0.04 13.04 4.19
C TYR A 772 -1.24 13.66 4.94
N GLN A 773 -1.49 13.21 6.19
CA GLN A 773 -2.53 13.73 7.06
C GLN A 773 -2.07 15.04 7.73
N THR A 774 -2.96 16.03 7.76
CA THR A 774 -2.75 17.29 8.47
C THR A 774 -3.16 17.18 9.96
N GLU A 775 -3.04 18.25 10.73
CA GLU A 775 -3.62 18.30 12.09
C GLU A 775 -5.14 18.12 12.06
N GLN A 776 -5.82 18.62 11.03
CA GLN A 776 -7.23 18.29 10.78
C GLN A 776 -7.34 16.85 10.28
N LYS A 777 -7.85 15.95 11.10
CA LYS A 777 -7.74 14.50 10.93
C LYS A 777 -8.35 13.95 9.64
N ASP A 778 -9.41 14.57 9.15
CA ASP A 778 -10.12 14.19 7.92
C ASP A 778 -9.54 14.84 6.65
N ILE A 779 -8.50 15.69 6.80
CA ILE A 779 -7.85 16.40 5.68
C ILE A 779 -6.46 15.80 5.40
N PHE A 780 -6.27 15.39 4.16
CA PHE A 780 -5.03 14.90 3.59
C PHE A 780 -4.59 15.84 2.45
N VAL A 781 -3.30 15.97 2.23
CA VAL A 781 -2.73 16.86 1.23
C VAL A 781 -1.74 16.14 0.33
N GLY A 782 -1.53 16.59 -0.90
CA GLY A 782 -0.49 16.01 -1.75
C GLY A 782 -0.35 16.69 -3.11
N GLY A 783 0.74 16.37 -3.82
CA GLY A 783 1.16 17.08 -5.00
C GLY A 783 1.80 18.43 -4.64
N ASP A 784 1.80 19.36 -5.59
CA ASP A 784 2.55 20.61 -5.48
C ASP A 784 2.11 21.50 -4.33
N VAL A 785 0.84 21.41 -3.88
CA VAL A 785 0.36 22.13 -2.70
C VAL A 785 1.15 21.77 -1.42
N TYR A 786 1.65 20.54 -1.35
CA TYR A 786 2.42 20.03 -0.20
C TYR A 786 3.94 20.09 -0.42
N THR A 787 4.39 19.68 -1.60
CA THR A 787 5.84 19.53 -1.89
C THR A 787 6.47 20.75 -2.56
N GLY A 788 5.68 21.75 -2.95
CA GLY A 788 6.05 22.75 -3.95
C GLY A 788 6.01 22.17 -5.37
N PRO A 789 6.19 23.00 -6.40
CA PRO A 789 6.14 22.58 -7.80
C PRO A 789 7.14 21.46 -8.11
N ARG A 790 6.63 20.34 -8.64
CA ARG A 790 7.39 19.16 -9.07
C ARG A 790 6.85 18.60 -10.37
N PHE A 791 7.40 17.49 -10.83
CA PHE A 791 6.94 16.82 -12.05
C PHE A 791 5.66 16.01 -11.82
N ALA A 792 4.91 15.78 -12.89
CA ALA A 792 3.65 15.03 -12.83
C ALA A 792 3.80 13.66 -12.15
N ILE A 793 4.93 12.98 -12.35
CA ILE A 793 5.19 11.67 -11.74
C ILE A 793 5.32 11.73 -10.20
N ASP A 794 5.82 12.85 -9.65
CA ASP A 794 5.89 13.06 -8.20
C ASP A 794 4.46 13.26 -7.63
N ALA A 795 3.62 14.02 -8.34
CA ALA A 795 2.22 14.23 -7.99
C ALA A 795 1.40 12.92 -8.05
N ILE A 796 1.67 12.07 -9.04
CA ILE A 796 1.07 10.73 -9.17
C ILE A 796 1.42 9.86 -7.96
N ALA A 797 2.68 9.84 -7.56
CA ALA A 797 3.14 9.10 -6.39
C ALA A 797 2.47 9.59 -5.10
N ALA A 798 2.36 10.91 -4.92
CA ALA A 798 1.67 11.50 -3.76
C ALA A 798 0.18 11.13 -3.73
N GLY A 799 -0.51 11.13 -4.88
CA GLY A 799 -1.91 10.74 -4.99
C GLY A 799 -2.14 9.29 -4.58
N ARG A 800 -1.23 8.38 -4.93
CA ARG A 800 -1.29 6.96 -4.52
C ARG A 800 -1.16 6.81 -3.00
N GLU A 801 -0.22 7.49 -2.39
CA GLU A 801 -0.01 7.42 -0.94
C GLU A 801 -1.17 8.07 -0.17
N GLY A 802 -1.74 9.16 -0.70
CA GLY A 802 -2.95 9.79 -0.15
C GLY A 802 -4.16 8.85 -0.20
N ALA A 803 -4.34 8.12 -1.30
CA ALA A 803 -5.41 7.13 -1.44
C ALA A 803 -5.30 6.00 -0.40
N GLU A 804 -4.10 5.46 -0.16
CA GLU A 804 -3.85 4.46 0.88
C GLU A 804 -4.20 5.01 2.28
N SER A 805 -3.85 6.24 2.57
CA SER A 805 -4.13 6.87 3.86
C SER A 805 -5.63 7.09 4.06
N ILE A 806 -6.33 7.59 3.05
CA ILE A 806 -7.78 7.81 3.09
C ILE A 806 -8.52 6.48 3.20
N HIS A 807 -8.13 5.46 2.42
CA HIS A 807 -8.68 4.12 2.53
C HIS A 807 -8.61 3.59 3.97
N ARG A 808 -7.51 3.82 4.68
CA ARG A 808 -7.38 3.44 6.08
C ARG A 808 -8.20 4.32 7.01
N PHE A 809 -8.22 5.61 6.78
CA PHE A 809 -8.88 6.58 7.66
C PHE A 809 -10.40 6.39 7.75
N VAL A 810 -11.06 6.13 6.63
CA VAL A 810 -12.52 5.97 6.59
C VAL A 810 -13.02 4.64 7.18
N HIS A 811 -12.11 3.74 7.55
CA HIS A 811 -12.46 2.49 8.23
C HIS A 811 -12.30 2.60 9.74
N PHE A 812 -13.23 1.99 10.46
CA PHE A 812 -13.30 2.06 11.92
C PHE A 812 -11.98 1.59 12.56
N ASN A 813 -11.35 2.48 13.33
CA ASN A 813 -10.10 2.23 14.06
C ASN A 813 -8.99 1.55 13.23
N ALA A 814 -8.95 1.78 11.93
CA ALA A 814 -7.82 1.34 11.12
C ALA A 814 -6.61 2.26 11.35
N SER A 815 -5.46 1.66 11.55
CA SER A 815 -4.22 2.43 11.72
C SER A 815 -3.70 2.94 10.38
N LEU A 816 -3.38 4.23 10.30
CA LEU A 816 -2.76 4.81 9.10
C LEU A 816 -1.36 4.25 8.83
N THR A 817 -0.72 3.70 9.83
CA THR A 817 0.70 3.35 9.79
C THR A 817 0.99 1.87 10.03
N VAL A 818 0.30 1.20 10.95
CA VAL A 818 0.53 -0.21 11.26
C VAL A 818 0.17 -1.09 10.07
N GLY A 819 1.11 -1.95 9.65
CA GLY A 819 0.92 -2.83 8.51
C GLY A 819 0.95 -2.13 7.13
N ARG A 820 1.25 -0.83 7.05
CA ARG A 820 1.47 -0.14 5.78
C ARG A 820 2.75 -0.69 5.12
N ASN A 821 2.70 -0.93 3.81
CA ASN A 821 3.89 -1.31 3.06
C ASN A 821 4.83 -0.11 2.96
N ARG A 822 5.90 -0.14 3.72
CA ARG A 822 7.01 0.77 3.55
C ARG A 822 8.10 0.05 2.76
N ARG A 823 8.58 0.70 1.71
CA ARG A 823 9.70 0.19 0.94
C ARG A 823 10.78 1.27 0.90
N ASP A 824 11.93 0.94 1.44
CA ASP A 824 13.14 1.74 1.25
C ASP A 824 13.89 1.15 0.05
N PHE A 825 13.79 1.81 -1.09
CA PHE A 825 14.53 1.44 -2.28
C PHE A 825 15.97 1.93 -2.14
N ILE A 826 16.91 0.99 -1.99
CA ILE A 826 18.34 1.31 -2.00
C ILE A 826 18.80 1.27 -3.44
N MET A 827 19.21 2.42 -3.96
CA MET A 827 19.80 2.49 -5.30
C MET A 827 21.17 1.83 -5.28
N LEU A 828 21.40 0.94 -6.23
CA LEU A 828 22.70 0.35 -6.43
C LEU A 828 23.65 1.33 -7.06
N ASP A 829 24.92 1.22 -6.68
CA ASP A 829 26.00 1.91 -7.36
C ASP A 829 26.15 1.31 -8.77
N LYS A 830 25.63 2.00 -9.78
CA LYS A 830 25.72 1.59 -11.18
C LYS A 830 27.15 1.54 -11.71
N ASP A 831 28.07 2.27 -11.07
CA ASP A 831 29.48 2.32 -11.49
C ASP A 831 30.30 1.14 -10.96
N ASP A 832 29.77 0.38 -9.97
CA ASP A 832 30.37 -0.85 -9.42
C ASP A 832 29.73 -2.13 -9.99
N ILE A 833 29.26 -2.12 -11.23
CA ILE A 833 28.62 -3.27 -11.86
C ILE A 833 29.46 -3.81 -13.01
N LEU A 834 29.69 -5.12 -13.02
CA LEU A 834 30.31 -5.86 -14.11
C LEU A 834 29.25 -6.23 -15.16
N VAL A 835 29.50 -5.84 -16.40
CA VAL A 835 28.68 -6.22 -17.56
C VAL A 835 29.57 -6.93 -18.57
N ASP A 836 29.47 -8.25 -18.64
CA ASP A 836 30.29 -9.09 -19.49
C ASP A 836 29.83 -9.10 -20.94
N SER A 837 28.53 -9.01 -21.17
CA SER A 837 27.94 -9.03 -22.50
C SER A 837 26.66 -8.21 -22.55
N TYR A 838 26.43 -7.55 -23.65
CA TYR A 838 25.24 -6.74 -23.88
C TYR A 838 24.96 -6.57 -25.38
N ASP A 839 23.72 -6.26 -25.74
CA ASP A 839 23.35 -5.86 -27.08
C ASP A 839 23.97 -4.50 -27.41
N ASN A 840 24.75 -4.37 -28.46
CA ASN A 840 25.48 -3.16 -28.84
C ASN A 840 24.77 -2.29 -29.86
N SER A 841 23.46 -2.47 -30.04
CA SER A 841 22.64 -1.60 -30.89
C SER A 841 22.65 -0.16 -30.35
N SER A 842 22.65 0.79 -31.23
CA SER A 842 22.54 2.22 -30.86
C SER A 842 21.15 2.52 -30.26
N ARG A 843 21.12 3.54 -29.40
CA ARG A 843 19.87 4.09 -28.84
C ARG A 843 18.93 4.51 -29.98
N GLN A 844 17.67 4.14 -29.88
CA GLN A 844 16.66 4.50 -30.87
C GLN A 844 16.10 5.87 -30.54
N ILE A 845 15.94 6.69 -31.58
CA ILE A 845 15.43 8.06 -31.50
C ILE A 845 14.08 8.11 -32.21
N PRO A 846 13.05 8.75 -31.60
CA PRO A 846 11.77 8.99 -32.27
C PRO A 846 11.91 9.76 -33.57
N ASN A 847 11.08 9.42 -34.54
CA ASN A 847 11.02 10.18 -35.78
C ASN A 847 10.22 11.48 -35.59
N ILE A 848 10.53 12.49 -36.41
CA ILE A 848 9.79 13.77 -36.45
C ILE A 848 8.86 13.76 -37.66
N ASN A 849 7.60 14.17 -37.46
CA ASN A 849 6.62 14.38 -38.51
C ASN A 849 6.94 15.65 -39.31
N LYS A 850 7.59 15.49 -40.42
CA LYS A 850 7.99 16.61 -41.31
C LYS A 850 6.83 17.41 -41.90
N LYS A 851 5.57 16.97 -41.72
CA LYS A 851 4.38 17.71 -42.18
C LYS A 851 3.94 18.75 -41.15
N ILE A 852 4.46 18.72 -39.93
CA ILE A 852 4.21 19.69 -38.90
C ILE A 852 5.44 20.60 -38.82
N ASP A 853 5.23 21.89 -38.90
CA ASP A 853 6.27 22.85 -38.58
C ASP A 853 6.40 22.96 -37.06
N ALA A 854 7.39 22.28 -36.50
CA ALA A 854 7.61 22.20 -35.06
C ALA A 854 7.89 23.55 -34.41
N LYS A 855 8.34 24.56 -35.17
CA LYS A 855 8.69 25.89 -34.68
C LYS A 855 7.54 26.88 -34.58
N SER A 856 6.45 26.63 -35.31
CA SER A 856 5.28 27.52 -35.34
C SER A 856 3.97 26.86 -34.94
N SER A 857 3.89 25.52 -34.91
CA SER A 857 2.66 24.80 -34.64
C SER A 857 2.50 24.47 -33.12
N PHE A 858 1.24 24.49 -32.68
CA PHE A 858 0.88 23.90 -31.37
C PHE A 858 0.63 22.37 -31.41
N LYS A 859 0.87 21.70 -32.55
CA LYS A 859 0.79 20.23 -32.66
C LYS A 859 2.13 19.60 -32.32
N ASP A 860 2.11 18.48 -31.64
CA ASP A 860 3.31 17.69 -31.41
C ASP A 860 3.86 17.09 -32.71
N ALA A 861 5.11 17.39 -32.99
CA ALA A 861 5.82 16.89 -34.18
C ALA A 861 6.53 15.55 -33.90
N HIS A 862 6.70 15.14 -32.65
CA HIS A 862 7.40 13.90 -32.28
C HIS A 862 6.47 12.69 -32.45
N LEU A 863 6.90 11.74 -33.27
CA LEU A 863 6.20 10.47 -33.45
C LEU A 863 6.64 9.46 -32.38
N PRO A 864 5.78 8.53 -31.95
CA PRO A 864 6.23 7.41 -31.14
C PRO A 864 7.25 6.56 -31.91
N LEU A 865 8.07 5.77 -31.21
CA LEU A 865 8.92 4.76 -31.81
C LEU A 865 8.09 3.79 -32.66
N THR A 866 8.69 3.20 -33.69
CA THR A 866 8.08 2.10 -34.43
C THR A 866 8.28 0.76 -33.67
N GLU A 867 7.50 -0.25 -34.00
CA GLU A 867 7.66 -1.60 -33.40
C GLU A 867 9.06 -2.16 -33.58
N GLU A 868 9.69 -1.90 -34.73
CA GLU A 868 11.06 -2.33 -34.99
C GLU A 868 12.07 -1.61 -34.06
N GLN A 869 11.89 -0.31 -33.90
CA GLN A 869 12.71 0.49 -32.98
C GLN A 869 12.51 0.03 -31.54
N VAL A 870 11.27 -0.25 -31.11
CA VAL A 870 10.97 -0.78 -29.77
C VAL A 870 11.67 -2.11 -29.53
N LYS A 871 11.66 -3.04 -30.50
CA LYS A 871 12.38 -4.32 -30.39
C LYS A 871 13.88 -4.11 -30.21
N LYS A 872 14.48 -3.22 -30.98
CA LYS A 872 15.91 -2.89 -30.84
C LYS A 872 16.22 -2.21 -29.52
N GLU A 873 15.41 -1.24 -29.11
CA GLU A 873 15.63 -0.51 -27.87
C GLU A 873 15.47 -1.35 -26.62
N THR A 874 14.46 -2.23 -26.61
CA THR A 874 14.22 -3.12 -25.47
C THR A 874 15.30 -4.20 -25.31
N ALA A 875 15.97 -4.59 -26.40
CA ALA A 875 17.11 -5.53 -26.38
C ALA A 875 18.34 -4.92 -25.67
N ARG A 876 18.47 -3.60 -25.65
CA ARG A 876 19.55 -2.89 -24.96
C ARG A 876 19.45 -2.96 -23.44
N CYS A 877 18.29 -3.34 -22.88
CA CYS A 877 18.08 -3.43 -21.45
C CYS A 877 18.94 -4.54 -20.83
N LEU A 878 19.79 -4.19 -19.86
CA LEU A 878 20.71 -5.13 -19.20
C LEU A 878 20.02 -6.09 -18.22
N GLY A 879 18.76 -5.86 -17.88
CA GLY A 879 18.05 -6.71 -16.94
C GLY A 879 18.65 -6.73 -15.54
N CYS A 880 18.98 -5.58 -14.97
CA CYS A 880 19.79 -5.44 -13.75
C CYS A 880 19.18 -6.10 -12.51
N GLY A 881 17.84 -6.13 -12.39
CA GLY A 881 17.14 -6.58 -11.20
C GLY A 881 16.58 -8.00 -11.31
N ALA A 882 16.46 -8.68 -10.17
CA ALA A 882 15.72 -9.92 -10.02
C ALA A 882 15.12 -10.00 -8.63
N SER A 883 14.02 -10.74 -8.46
CA SER A 883 13.48 -11.02 -7.14
C SER A 883 14.33 -12.06 -6.40
N VAL A 884 14.39 -11.94 -5.08
CA VAL A 884 15.05 -12.91 -4.20
C VAL A 884 14.07 -13.34 -3.10
N VAL A 885 14.17 -14.58 -2.64
CA VAL A 885 13.29 -15.13 -1.59
C VAL A 885 14.09 -15.37 -0.31
N ASP A 886 13.58 -14.86 0.80
CA ASP A 886 13.99 -15.28 2.12
C ASP A 886 13.21 -16.55 2.52
N GLU A 887 13.85 -17.71 2.40
CA GLU A 887 13.24 -19.01 2.65
C GLU A 887 12.78 -19.18 4.10
N ASN A 888 13.39 -18.47 5.05
CA ASN A 888 13.02 -18.53 6.46
C ASN A 888 11.67 -17.81 6.71
N LYS A 889 11.40 -16.74 5.97
CA LYS A 889 10.14 -16.00 6.04
C LYS A 889 9.06 -16.55 5.12
N CYS A 890 9.43 -17.30 4.10
CA CYS A 890 8.48 -17.87 3.16
C CYS A 890 7.54 -18.85 3.88
N ILE A 891 6.23 -18.64 3.73
CA ILE A 891 5.19 -19.50 4.30
C ILE A 891 4.60 -20.48 3.28
N GLY A 892 5.10 -20.47 2.05
CA GLY A 892 4.67 -21.39 1.00
C GLY A 892 3.22 -21.23 0.54
N CYS A 893 2.68 -20.01 0.62
CA CYS A 893 1.26 -19.77 0.27
C CYS A 893 0.97 -19.74 -1.23
N GLY A 894 1.98 -19.63 -2.11
CA GLY A 894 1.80 -19.65 -3.57
C GLY A 894 1.31 -18.35 -4.21
N ILE A 895 0.99 -17.32 -3.45
CA ILE A 895 0.49 -16.04 -4.01
C ILE A 895 1.50 -15.44 -5.02
N CYS A 896 2.80 -15.44 -4.70
CA CYS A 896 3.82 -14.91 -5.59
C CYS A 896 3.89 -15.66 -6.92
N THR A 897 3.73 -16.98 -6.92
CA THR A 897 3.72 -17.84 -8.10
C THR A 897 2.55 -17.48 -9.02
N THR A 898 1.33 -17.33 -8.47
CA THR A 898 0.13 -17.00 -9.26
C THR A 898 0.12 -15.56 -9.81
N LYS A 899 0.96 -14.69 -9.26
CA LYS A 899 1.08 -13.28 -9.72
C LYS A 899 2.24 -13.07 -10.70
N CYS A 900 3.10 -14.10 -10.93
CA CYS A 900 4.21 -13.97 -11.86
C CYS A 900 3.77 -14.27 -13.30
N GLU A 901 3.82 -13.26 -14.16
CA GLU A 901 3.46 -13.37 -15.58
C GLU A 901 4.63 -13.83 -16.46
N PHE A 902 5.81 -14.02 -15.86
CA PHE A 902 7.05 -14.44 -16.52
C PHE A 902 7.47 -15.86 -16.15
N ASP A 903 6.64 -16.56 -15.39
CA ASP A 903 6.91 -17.91 -14.91
C ASP A 903 8.29 -18.06 -14.23
N ALA A 904 8.69 -17.02 -13.51
CA ALA A 904 10.02 -16.90 -12.90
C ALA A 904 10.06 -17.27 -11.41
N ILE A 905 8.94 -17.64 -10.79
CA ILE A 905 8.88 -18.02 -9.37
C ILE A 905 7.93 -19.19 -9.17
N HIS A 906 8.46 -20.25 -8.56
CA HIS A 906 7.77 -21.52 -8.38
C HIS A 906 7.80 -21.99 -6.93
N LEU A 907 6.85 -22.83 -6.54
CA LEU A 907 6.83 -23.51 -5.25
C LEU A 907 7.53 -24.86 -5.34
N PHE A 908 8.38 -25.15 -4.35
CA PHE A 908 9.06 -26.42 -4.16
C PHE A 908 8.67 -27.00 -2.79
N ARG A 909 8.36 -28.30 -2.74
CA ARG A 909 7.97 -29.00 -1.53
C ARG A 909 9.21 -29.44 -0.74
N ASP A 910 9.91 -28.49 -0.13
CA ASP A 910 11.17 -28.70 0.58
C ASP A 910 10.97 -29.14 2.05
N ASN A 911 9.78 -28.91 2.64
CA ASN A 911 9.50 -29.17 4.05
C ASN A 911 8.23 -30.02 4.24
N PRO A 912 8.20 -31.27 3.77
CA PRO A 912 6.98 -32.09 3.80
C PRO A 912 6.41 -32.30 5.22
N GLU A 913 7.24 -32.26 6.24
CA GLU A 913 6.82 -32.34 7.64
C GLU A 913 5.92 -31.18 8.07
N CYS A 914 5.96 -30.06 7.40
CA CYS A 914 5.09 -28.92 7.68
C CYS A 914 3.60 -29.19 7.36
N SER A 915 3.28 -30.17 6.53
CA SER A 915 1.91 -30.60 6.22
C SER A 915 1.39 -31.66 7.21
N THR A 916 2.20 -32.10 8.17
CA THR A 916 1.77 -33.10 9.14
C THR A 916 0.71 -32.52 10.09
N MET A 917 -0.47 -33.09 10.06
CA MET A 917 -1.60 -32.72 10.90
C MET A 917 -1.76 -33.75 12.03
N VAL A 918 -1.72 -33.27 13.25
CA VAL A 918 -1.74 -34.14 14.45
C VAL A 918 -2.88 -33.74 15.37
N ASN A 919 -3.56 -34.73 15.93
CA ASN A 919 -4.56 -34.46 16.96
C ASN A 919 -3.94 -33.71 18.14
N SER A 920 -4.67 -32.76 18.70
CA SER A 920 -4.17 -31.88 19.78
C SER A 920 -3.72 -32.65 21.02
N ASP A 921 -4.32 -33.84 21.31
CA ASP A 921 -3.92 -34.70 22.44
C ASP A 921 -2.52 -35.33 22.25
N ASP A 922 -2.07 -35.49 20.99
CA ASP A 922 -0.78 -36.08 20.63
C ASP A 922 0.33 -35.07 20.31
N LYS A 923 -0.01 -33.76 20.29
CA LYS A 923 0.94 -32.68 19.95
C LYS A 923 2.26 -32.78 20.70
N MET A 924 2.21 -33.00 22.02
CA MET A 924 3.41 -33.03 22.85
C MET A 924 4.35 -34.18 22.50
N LYS A 925 3.80 -35.35 22.11
CA LYS A 925 4.61 -36.48 21.65
C LYS A 925 5.33 -36.14 20.35
N ALA A 926 4.63 -35.47 19.42
CA ALA A 926 5.16 -35.13 18.13
C ALA A 926 6.27 -34.06 18.19
N ILE A 927 6.13 -33.05 19.06
CA ILE A 927 7.10 -31.93 19.13
C ILE A 927 8.28 -32.16 20.06
N LEU A 928 8.17 -33.09 21.00
CA LEU A 928 9.19 -33.33 22.02
C LEU A 928 10.60 -33.62 21.47
N PRO A 929 10.77 -34.47 20.44
CA PRO A 929 12.10 -34.71 19.83
C PRO A 929 12.73 -33.40 19.28
N TYR A 930 11.94 -32.56 18.64
CA TYR A 930 12.40 -31.27 18.11
C TYR A 930 12.82 -30.32 19.24
N MET A 931 11.99 -30.24 20.31
CA MET A 931 12.26 -29.40 21.47
C MET A 931 13.59 -29.76 22.14
N ILE A 932 13.84 -31.03 22.33
CA ILE A 932 15.08 -31.54 22.92
C ILE A 932 16.29 -31.17 22.05
N LYS A 933 16.23 -31.53 20.77
CA LYS A 933 17.29 -31.24 19.80
C LYS A 933 17.64 -29.75 19.71
N ARG A 934 16.61 -28.90 19.68
CA ARG A 934 16.79 -27.47 19.61
C ARG A 934 17.35 -26.86 20.88
N ASN A 935 16.89 -27.30 22.05
CA ASN A 935 17.45 -26.84 23.34
C ASN A 935 18.94 -27.15 23.45
N PHE A 936 19.39 -28.30 22.97
CA PHE A 936 20.82 -28.63 22.89
C PHE A 936 21.58 -27.69 21.96
N LYS A 937 21.04 -27.39 20.78
CA LYS A 937 21.64 -26.42 19.83
C LYS A 937 21.79 -25.03 20.47
N ILE A 938 20.73 -24.56 21.13
CA ILE A 938 20.72 -23.22 21.78
C ILE A 938 21.79 -23.17 22.90
N LYS A 939 21.84 -24.19 23.77
CA LYS A 939 22.84 -24.26 24.83
C LYS A 939 24.27 -24.30 24.27
N LYS A 940 24.51 -25.09 23.22
CA LYS A 940 25.82 -25.14 22.55
C LYS A 940 26.25 -23.80 21.96
N ALA A 941 25.35 -23.12 21.29
CA ALA A 941 25.61 -21.80 20.71
C ALA A 941 25.83 -20.73 21.80
N GLN A 942 25.11 -20.79 22.90
CA GLN A 942 25.31 -19.86 24.03
C GLN A 942 26.67 -20.09 24.72
N LYS A 943 27.15 -21.34 24.79
CA LYS A 943 28.48 -21.65 25.33
C LYS A 943 29.60 -21.16 24.42
N ALA A 944 29.49 -21.39 23.12
CA ALA A 944 30.46 -20.91 22.13
C ALA A 944 30.58 -19.36 21.99
N LYS A 945 29.61 -18.62 22.53
CA LYS A 945 29.66 -17.13 22.60
C LYS A 945 30.27 -16.60 23.89
N LYS A 946 30.49 -17.49 24.88
CA LYS A 946 31.12 -17.13 26.17
C LYS A 946 32.61 -17.48 26.21
N ASP A 947 33.04 -18.40 25.38
CA ASP A 947 34.42 -18.71 25.07
C ASP A 947 34.91 -17.84 23.90
#